data_acd3a319dcae1419c18856e430d8df87
#
_entry.id   acd3a319dcae1419c18856e430d8df87
#
_cell.length_a   1.000
_cell.length_b   1.000
_cell.length_c   1.000
_cell.angle_alpha   90.00
_cell.angle_beta   90.00
_cell.angle_gamma   90.00
#
_symmetry.space_group_name_H-M   'P 1'
#
loop_
_entity.id
_entity.type
_entity.pdbx_description
1 polymer ?
#
loop_
_entity_poly.entity_id
_entity_poly.type
_entity_poly.pdbx_seq_one_letter_code
_entity_poly.pdbx_strand_id
1 'polypeptide(L)'
;MPSFISAHARLLAAAVCAACAAPVLAQQPAPASPPASAPERQLGEVTVRSASDVLEDQRNAATQKTIIDRKEIEALGGLTVGELIRKLPGIDAGEHGADGGMNARARGMSRDGVQFLVNGERPTANARFALTEVGRMPSGELERVEILRGGSAEFGGAAPVTVNLVMRRPVARAATSVKLAVGQRGSLANGQFTASRSGGEGGYSWLLPLTLNRHAMPVDQSTTRTLAGGALQQDVEQGRYGINEFILSPRLAWRGATGQLTLWPSLYYNEGDRSTRTVRSDGTQRHDSEDNSTRIARLRSEAEWRAWGGKWTGRAATMQGQRNADRNRLGAGAAWQETERREDREHSASLRYDRPVGGEHLLSVGLDAASHRRDDWQALSGAYASDTRFAGRARQGTLWLQDEWQLAETLTLTSGLRGERMAIQAQERDSSHGAVDPSLALRWEAAPGWVARSSLSGAIRFPKLDELTRVASRSTLANTPLEPDRGGNPWLRPERVANLEAGLERHVPGGVWGINTYLRRTQDFIERRTLWEAGRWVDRPYNEGDARHWGLELSAKLTGEAPWLQGLIGRQGSVRAQFTLPRGEVQDTVLGMKRAPRELPRYQFTLGYEGSLPAWQSTWGFQWQHQAAVRTQVPGEVQSTTQSRNLLDAHFVRRLTPALNLRLSVQNLLGKGTWRTASTGQGGQAWVLTSSEAGQRTWLLTLEGKW
;
A
#
# COMPACT_ATOMS: atom_id res chain seq x y z
N MET A 1 0.66 -28.47 22.79
CA MET A 1 -0.31 -28.01 23.81
C MET A 1 -1.40 -27.18 23.13
N PRO A 2 -2.51 -27.76 22.70
CA PRO A 2 -3.53 -27.04 21.90
C PRO A 2 -4.77 -26.62 22.70
N SER A 3 -4.75 -26.54 24.02
CA SER A 3 -5.99 -26.39 24.80
C SER A 3 -6.24 -25.02 25.46
N PHE A 4 -5.31 -24.06 25.35
CA PHE A 4 -5.47 -22.75 26.00
C PHE A 4 -6.06 -21.64 25.12
N ILE A 5 -6.01 -21.77 23.79
CA ILE A 5 -6.44 -20.70 22.86
C ILE A 5 -7.95 -20.75 22.56
N SER A 6 -8.59 -21.93 22.68
CA SER A 6 -10.03 -22.06 22.42
C SER A 6 -10.92 -21.42 23.49
N ALA A 7 -10.42 -21.29 24.73
CA ALA A 7 -11.20 -20.72 25.84
C ALA A 7 -11.28 -19.18 25.78
N HIS A 8 -10.19 -18.51 25.40
CA HIS A 8 -10.16 -17.05 25.34
C HIS A 8 -10.91 -16.48 24.13
N ALA A 9 -10.90 -17.19 22.99
CA ALA A 9 -11.70 -16.81 21.82
C ALA A 9 -13.21 -16.96 22.07
N ARG A 10 -13.61 -17.96 22.86
CA ARG A 10 -15.03 -18.16 23.25
C ARG A 10 -15.50 -17.12 24.27
N LEU A 11 -14.64 -16.70 25.20
CA LEU A 11 -14.94 -15.64 26.18
C LEU A 11 -15.05 -14.25 25.54
N LEU A 12 -14.19 -13.94 24.54
CA LEU A 12 -14.27 -12.69 23.78
C LEU A 12 -15.51 -12.63 22.87
N ALA A 13 -15.90 -13.74 22.25
CA ALA A 13 -17.13 -13.83 21.46
C ALA A 13 -18.39 -13.66 22.33
N ALA A 14 -18.40 -14.21 23.56
CA ALA A 14 -19.50 -14.04 24.49
C ALA A 14 -19.59 -12.61 25.06
N ALA A 15 -18.47 -11.93 25.30
CA ALA A 15 -18.45 -10.54 25.76
C ALA A 15 -18.92 -9.55 24.66
N VAL A 16 -18.65 -9.82 23.39
CA VAL A 16 -19.13 -8.99 22.27
C VAL A 16 -20.63 -9.17 22.04
N CYS A 17 -21.18 -10.39 22.21
CA CYS A 17 -22.62 -10.64 22.12
C CYS A 17 -23.39 -9.99 23.25
N ALA A 18 -22.84 -9.94 24.47
CA ALA A 18 -23.49 -9.32 25.64
C ALA A 18 -23.56 -7.78 25.52
N ALA A 19 -22.63 -7.14 24.83
CA ALA A 19 -22.66 -5.69 24.63
C ALA A 19 -23.70 -5.22 23.58
N CYS A 20 -24.18 -6.13 22.72
CA CYS A 20 -25.19 -5.84 21.70
C CYS A 20 -26.64 -6.05 22.15
N ALA A 21 -26.89 -6.62 23.36
CA ALA A 21 -28.20 -7.04 23.84
C ALA A 21 -28.75 -6.20 24.99
N ALA A 22 -28.41 -4.90 25.11
CA ALA A 22 -29.06 -4.03 26.08
C ALA A 22 -30.45 -3.60 25.56
N PRO A 23 -31.55 -3.87 26.28
CA PRO A 23 -32.88 -3.47 25.85
C PRO A 23 -33.04 -1.95 25.94
N VAL A 24 -33.58 -1.35 24.89
CA VAL A 24 -34.04 0.03 24.88
C VAL A 24 -35.30 0.10 25.72
N LEU A 25 -35.20 0.63 26.93
CA LEU A 25 -36.39 1.05 27.73
C LEU A 25 -36.96 2.32 27.06
N ALA A 26 -38.10 2.16 26.44
CA ALA A 26 -38.88 3.29 25.92
C ALA A 26 -39.43 4.13 27.11
N GLN A 27 -38.93 5.36 27.22
CA GLN A 27 -39.58 6.37 28.09
C GLN A 27 -40.75 7.03 27.36
N GLN A 28 -41.91 7.03 27.98
CA GLN A 28 -43.11 7.75 27.52
C GLN A 28 -42.86 9.28 27.52
N PRO A 29 -43.41 10.03 26.56
CA PRO A 29 -43.26 11.48 26.54
C PRO A 29 -44.16 12.18 27.58
N ALA A 30 -43.57 13.13 28.32
CA ALA A 30 -44.26 14.09 29.13
C ALA A 30 -44.87 15.22 28.29
N PRO A 31 -45.96 15.90 28.72
CA PRO A 31 -46.69 16.86 27.91
C PRO A 31 -45.92 18.18 27.70
N ALA A 32 -46.09 18.75 26.51
CA ALA A 32 -45.40 19.93 26.00
C ALA A 32 -45.76 21.21 26.75
N SER A 33 -44.76 21.99 27.15
CA SER A 33 -44.85 23.42 27.51
C SER A 33 -44.50 24.30 26.31
N PRO A 34 -45.06 25.53 26.19
CA PRO A 34 -44.92 26.36 25.00
C PRO A 34 -43.50 26.94 24.80
N PRO A 35 -43.10 27.32 23.57
CA PRO A 35 -41.72 27.56 23.23
C PRO A 35 -41.22 28.92 23.70
N ALA A 36 -40.14 28.90 24.47
CA ALA A 36 -39.24 30.06 24.61
C ALA A 36 -38.26 30.01 23.44
N SER A 37 -38.09 31.12 22.76
CA SER A 37 -37.12 31.32 21.66
C SER A 37 -35.70 30.96 22.13
N ALA A 38 -35.22 29.82 21.67
CA ALA A 38 -33.83 29.38 21.90
C ALA A 38 -32.92 30.03 20.89
N PRO A 39 -31.68 30.44 21.27
CA PRO A 39 -30.69 30.92 20.33
C PRO A 39 -30.34 29.80 19.34
N GLU A 40 -30.27 30.14 18.07
CA GLU A 40 -29.81 29.25 17.00
C GLU A 40 -28.44 28.64 17.37
N ARG A 41 -28.47 27.38 17.80
CA ARG A 41 -27.24 26.58 17.85
C ARG A 41 -26.83 26.27 16.43
N GLN A 42 -25.79 26.93 15.95
CA GLN A 42 -25.07 26.46 14.78
C GLN A 42 -24.60 25.03 15.03
N LEU A 43 -25.32 24.08 14.48
CA LEU A 43 -24.90 22.68 14.38
C LEU A 43 -23.60 22.68 13.60
N GLY A 44 -22.53 22.15 14.18
CA GLY A 44 -21.25 22.00 13.52
C GLY A 44 -21.46 21.28 12.18
N GLU A 45 -21.07 21.95 11.14
CA GLU A 45 -21.20 21.55 9.73
C GLU A 45 -20.52 20.18 9.54
N VAL A 46 -21.31 19.13 9.39
CA VAL A 46 -20.85 17.85 8.86
C VAL A 46 -20.65 18.10 7.38
N THR A 47 -19.44 18.50 6.99
CA THR A 47 -19.08 18.70 5.60
C THR A 47 -19.06 17.34 4.89
N VAL A 48 -20.21 16.92 4.39
CA VAL A 48 -20.28 15.86 3.39
C VAL A 48 -19.73 16.50 2.12
N ARG A 49 -18.44 16.26 1.84
CA ARG A 49 -17.81 16.74 0.61
C ARG A 49 -18.57 16.18 -0.59
N SER A 50 -19.05 17.04 -1.44
CA SER A 50 -19.70 16.66 -2.69
C SER A 50 -18.65 16.16 -3.70
N ALA A 51 -19.07 15.48 -4.74
CA ALA A 51 -18.16 15.13 -5.85
C ALA A 51 -17.53 16.37 -6.49
N SER A 52 -18.21 17.52 -6.46
CA SER A 52 -17.68 18.81 -6.91
C SER A 52 -16.53 19.29 -6.03
N ASP A 53 -16.61 19.16 -4.71
CA ASP A 53 -15.55 19.59 -3.79
C ASP A 53 -14.28 18.75 -3.97
N VAL A 54 -14.43 17.47 -4.27
CA VAL A 54 -13.31 16.55 -4.57
C VAL A 54 -12.60 16.96 -5.86
N LEU A 55 -13.36 17.30 -6.91
CA LEU A 55 -12.79 17.77 -8.18
C LEU A 55 -12.13 19.14 -8.03
N GLU A 56 -12.67 20.00 -7.16
CA GLU A 56 -12.09 21.30 -6.85
C GLU A 56 -10.79 21.16 -6.06
N ASP A 57 -10.72 20.31 -5.04
CA ASP A 57 -9.49 19.97 -4.33
C ASP A 57 -8.41 19.45 -5.29
N GLN A 58 -8.82 18.60 -6.25
CA GLN A 58 -7.92 18.07 -7.27
C GLN A 58 -7.43 19.17 -8.23
N ARG A 59 -8.35 20.07 -8.67
CA ARG A 59 -8.04 21.19 -9.55
C ARG A 59 -7.12 22.21 -8.91
N ASN A 60 -7.23 22.44 -7.60
CA ASN A 60 -6.45 23.43 -6.86
C ASN A 60 -5.10 22.92 -6.36
N ALA A 61 -4.83 21.62 -6.43
CA ALA A 61 -3.56 21.06 -5.99
C ALA A 61 -2.35 21.59 -6.80
N ALA A 62 -1.26 21.93 -6.14
CA ALA A 62 -0.03 22.42 -6.77
C ALA A 62 0.61 21.40 -7.70
N THR A 63 0.66 20.12 -7.27
CA THR A 63 1.14 18.99 -8.08
C THR A 63 -0.04 18.15 -8.56
N GLN A 64 0.18 17.27 -9.54
CA GLN A 64 -0.89 16.41 -10.03
C GLN A 64 -1.41 15.50 -8.91
N LYS A 65 -2.70 15.63 -8.60
CA LYS A 65 -3.39 14.91 -7.55
C LYS A 65 -4.60 14.18 -8.12
N THR A 66 -4.74 12.89 -7.78
CA THR A 66 -5.95 12.11 -8.07
C THR A 66 -6.60 11.73 -6.74
N ILE A 67 -7.88 12.00 -6.58
CA ILE A 67 -8.63 11.66 -5.37
C ILE A 67 -9.62 10.56 -5.72
N ILE A 68 -9.58 9.47 -4.97
CA ILE A 68 -10.55 8.39 -4.97
C ILE A 68 -11.41 8.58 -3.72
N ASP A 69 -12.63 9.02 -3.90
CA ASP A 69 -13.54 9.32 -2.81
C ASP A 69 -14.17 8.03 -2.23
N ARG A 70 -14.97 8.21 -1.18
CA ARG A 70 -15.62 7.10 -0.49
C ARG A 70 -16.56 6.29 -1.39
N LYS A 71 -17.33 6.95 -2.26
CA LYS A 71 -18.23 6.26 -3.20
C LYS A 71 -17.45 5.39 -4.16
N GLU A 72 -16.32 5.90 -4.65
CA GLU A 72 -15.43 5.15 -5.53
C GLU A 72 -14.74 3.98 -4.81
N ILE A 73 -14.34 4.17 -3.53
CA ILE A 73 -13.79 3.08 -2.71
C ILE A 73 -14.84 1.96 -2.54
N GLU A 74 -16.08 2.31 -2.25
CA GLU A 74 -17.18 1.37 -2.13
C GLU A 74 -17.47 0.68 -3.48
N ALA A 75 -17.43 1.40 -4.60
CA ALA A 75 -17.60 0.86 -5.95
C ALA A 75 -16.47 -0.11 -6.32
N LEU A 76 -15.22 0.24 -6.09
CA LEU A 76 -14.06 -0.63 -6.32
C LEU A 76 -14.12 -1.94 -5.52
N GLY A 77 -14.77 -1.94 -4.36
CA GLY A 77 -15.21 -3.12 -3.64
C GLY A 77 -14.12 -4.04 -3.12
N GLY A 78 -12.94 -3.53 -2.84
CA GLY A 78 -11.92 -4.27 -2.10
C GLY A 78 -12.36 -4.52 -0.65
N LEU A 79 -12.11 -5.70 -0.10
CA LEU A 79 -12.37 -5.98 1.30
C LEU A 79 -11.35 -5.29 2.20
N THR A 80 -10.09 -5.24 1.76
CA THR A 80 -8.98 -4.63 2.47
C THR A 80 -8.40 -3.44 1.72
N VAL A 81 -7.63 -2.61 2.42
CA VAL A 81 -6.88 -1.49 1.83
C VAL A 81 -5.88 -2.00 0.78
N GLY A 82 -5.20 -3.13 1.03
CA GLY A 82 -4.27 -3.73 0.07
C GLY A 82 -4.96 -4.17 -1.24
N GLU A 83 -6.17 -4.75 -1.15
CA GLU A 83 -6.98 -5.04 -2.33
C GLU A 83 -7.42 -3.78 -3.08
N LEU A 84 -7.75 -2.72 -2.34
CA LEU A 84 -8.09 -1.43 -2.93
C LEU A 84 -6.89 -0.83 -3.66
N ILE A 85 -5.70 -0.82 -3.04
CA ILE A 85 -4.48 -0.26 -3.64
C ILE A 85 -4.16 -0.94 -4.97
N ARG A 86 -4.35 -2.26 -5.06
CA ARG A 86 -4.17 -3.00 -6.31
C ARG A 86 -5.07 -2.47 -7.45
N LYS A 87 -6.22 -1.90 -7.10
CA LYS A 87 -7.20 -1.36 -8.05
C LYS A 87 -7.00 0.12 -8.38
N LEU A 88 -6.04 0.80 -7.71
CA LEU A 88 -5.79 2.21 -7.95
C LEU A 88 -5.13 2.46 -9.31
N PRO A 89 -5.49 3.56 -9.98
CA PRO A 89 -4.93 3.90 -11.29
C PRO A 89 -3.44 4.20 -11.20
N GLY A 90 -2.65 3.58 -12.08
CA GLY A 90 -1.20 3.78 -12.16
C GLY A 90 -0.38 3.09 -11.06
N ILE A 91 -1.03 2.31 -10.20
CA ILE A 91 -0.41 1.51 -9.15
C ILE A 91 -0.46 0.03 -9.52
N ASP A 92 0.67 -0.65 -9.44
CA ASP A 92 0.79 -2.09 -9.61
C ASP A 92 1.22 -2.71 -8.28
N ALA A 93 0.29 -3.30 -7.57
CA ALA A 93 0.55 -3.98 -6.30
C ALA A 93 0.77 -5.50 -6.44
N GLY A 94 0.80 -6.03 -7.66
CA GLY A 94 0.98 -7.45 -7.92
C GLY A 94 -0.19 -8.33 -7.45
N GLU A 95 -0.04 -9.64 -7.52
CA GLU A 95 -0.90 -10.57 -6.79
C GLU A 95 -0.45 -10.62 -5.32
N HIS A 96 -1.38 -10.92 -4.42
CA HIS A 96 -1.13 -10.91 -2.98
C HIS A 96 0.00 -11.88 -2.62
N GLY A 97 1.11 -11.36 -2.12
CA GLY A 97 2.02 -12.17 -1.34
C GLY A 97 1.34 -12.65 -0.05
N ALA A 98 1.82 -13.74 0.51
CA ALA A 98 1.34 -14.33 1.76
C ALA A 98 1.29 -13.33 2.93
N ASP A 99 2.08 -12.28 2.88
CA ASP A 99 2.21 -11.20 3.88
C ASP A 99 1.23 -10.03 3.68
N GLY A 100 0.26 -10.14 2.74
CA GLY A 100 -0.65 -9.03 2.38
C GLY A 100 0.08 -7.82 1.84
N GLY A 101 1.29 -8.04 1.32
CA GLY A 101 2.28 -7.06 1.01
C GLY A 101 1.77 -5.94 0.14
N MET A 102 1.94 -4.73 0.63
CA MET A 102 1.76 -3.50 -0.11
C MET A 102 3.01 -3.17 -0.93
N ASN A 103 3.64 -4.18 -1.55
CA ASN A 103 4.75 -4.01 -2.48
C ASN A 103 4.25 -3.39 -3.79
N ALA A 104 3.73 -2.17 -3.67
CA ALA A 104 3.20 -1.45 -4.81
C ALA A 104 4.33 -0.85 -5.65
N ARG A 105 4.17 -0.96 -6.96
CA ARG A 105 5.03 -0.38 -7.98
C ARG A 105 4.29 0.76 -8.66
N ALA A 106 5.02 1.77 -9.06
CA ALA A 106 4.49 2.82 -9.91
C ALA A 106 5.51 3.17 -10.98
N ARG A 107 5.04 3.51 -12.18
CA ARG A 107 5.90 3.89 -13.31
C ARG A 107 6.96 2.83 -13.65
N GLY A 108 6.67 1.56 -13.37
CA GLY A 108 7.59 0.44 -13.60
C GLY A 108 8.75 0.34 -12.61
N MET A 109 8.82 1.18 -11.59
CA MET A 109 9.86 1.09 -10.56
C MET A 109 9.43 0.08 -9.49
N SER A 110 10.25 -0.95 -9.30
CA SER A 110 9.94 -2.08 -8.42
C SER A 110 10.23 -1.79 -6.96
N ARG A 111 11.31 -1.05 -6.68
CA ARG A 111 11.73 -0.74 -5.33
C ARG A 111 11.24 0.65 -4.93
N ASP A 112 10.46 0.71 -3.84
CA ASP A 112 9.90 1.97 -3.33
C ASP A 112 9.23 2.84 -4.40
N GLY A 113 8.58 2.18 -5.37
CA GLY A 113 7.83 2.87 -6.43
C GLY A 113 6.63 3.65 -5.91
N VAL A 114 6.17 3.35 -4.69
CA VAL A 114 5.07 4.04 -4.02
C VAL A 114 5.44 4.32 -2.58
N GLN A 115 5.27 5.58 -2.16
CA GLN A 115 5.29 5.99 -0.76
C GLN A 115 3.86 5.98 -0.23
N PHE A 116 3.62 5.30 0.89
CA PHE A 116 2.32 5.34 1.57
C PHE A 116 2.36 6.30 2.76
N LEU A 117 1.30 7.08 2.90
CA LEU A 117 1.02 7.93 4.06
C LEU A 117 -0.31 7.51 4.67
N VAL A 118 -0.47 7.71 5.97
CA VAL A 118 -1.75 7.55 6.68
C VAL A 118 -2.07 8.88 7.34
N ASN A 119 -3.13 9.56 6.86
CA ASN A 119 -3.48 10.92 7.28
C ASN A 119 -2.32 11.92 7.13
N GLY A 120 -1.49 11.80 6.09
CA GLY A 120 -0.30 12.61 5.88
C GLY A 120 0.91 12.22 6.73
N GLU A 121 0.79 11.29 7.67
CA GLU A 121 1.91 10.76 8.42
C GLU A 121 2.66 9.72 7.59
N ARG A 122 3.98 9.87 7.52
CA ARG A 122 4.86 8.90 6.89
C ARG A 122 5.16 7.77 7.89
N PRO A 123 4.74 6.53 7.65
CA PRO A 123 5.28 5.41 8.38
C PRO A 123 6.80 5.39 8.17
N THR A 124 7.57 5.03 9.19
CA THR A 124 9.02 5.03 9.07
C THR A 124 9.48 4.22 7.86
N ALA A 125 10.56 4.63 7.21
CA ALA A 125 11.04 4.12 5.92
C ALA A 125 11.31 2.59 5.89
N ASN A 126 11.31 1.94 7.05
CA ASN A 126 11.61 0.52 7.23
C ASN A 126 10.41 -0.34 7.58
N ALA A 127 9.24 0.19 7.50
CA ALA A 127 8.05 -0.38 8.05
C ALA A 127 7.43 -1.50 7.18
N ARG A 128 8.09 -2.64 7.07
CA ARG A 128 7.41 -3.85 6.59
C ARG A 128 6.15 -4.13 7.42
N PHE A 129 6.24 -3.94 8.75
CA PHE A 129 5.09 -4.08 9.65
C PHE A 129 4.05 -2.98 9.53
N ALA A 130 4.46 -1.72 9.43
CA ALA A 130 3.51 -0.59 9.28
C ALA A 130 2.63 -0.73 8.05
N LEU A 131 3.18 -1.28 6.96
CA LEU A 131 2.44 -1.52 5.74
C LEU A 131 1.55 -2.76 5.83
N THR A 132 1.95 -3.81 6.55
CA THR A 132 1.14 -5.02 6.73
C THR A 132 -0.17 -4.70 7.45
N GLU A 133 -0.11 -4.01 8.59
CA GLU A 133 -1.32 -3.60 9.34
C GLU A 133 -2.25 -2.75 8.47
N VAL A 134 -1.71 -1.72 7.81
CA VAL A 134 -2.50 -0.81 6.97
C VAL A 134 -3.11 -1.55 5.76
N GLY A 135 -2.35 -2.40 5.12
CA GLY A 135 -2.83 -3.19 3.97
C GLY A 135 -3.96 -4.17 4.33
N ARG A 136 -4.01 -4.60 5.57
CA ARG A 136 -5.03 -5.53 6.08
C ARG A 136 -6.27 -4.84 6.65
N MET A 137 -6.20 -3.54 6.95
CA MET A 137 -7.36 -2.78 7.39
C MET A 137 -8.50 -2.87 6.37
N PRO A 138 -9.77 -2.90 6.82
CA PRO A 138 -10.91 -2.84 5.92
C PRO A 138 -10.90 -1.57 5.06
N SER A 139 -11.18 -1.69 3.78
CA SER A 139 -11.29 -0.53 2.88
C SER A 139 -12.36 0.48 3.32
N GLY A 140 -13.41 0.01 4.01
CA GLY A 140 -14.47 0.86 4.57
C GLY A 140 -14.03 1.80 5.70
N GLU A 141 -12.81 1.66 6.23
CA GLU A 141 -12.21 2.60 7.19
C GLU A 141 -11.61 3.84 6.54
N LEU A 142 -11.44 3.82 5.21
CA LEU A 142 -10.96 4.97 4.46
C LEU A 142 -12.09 5.97 4.19
N GLU A 143 -11.77 7.24 4.28
CA GLU A 143 -12.60 8.34 3.81
C GLU A 143 -12.32 8.63 2.32
N ARG A 144 -11.03 8.65 1.96
CA ARG A 144 -10.54 8.81 0.59
C ARG A 144 -9.12 8.32 0.45
N VAL A 145 -8.68 8.13 -0.78
CA VAL A 145 -7.29 7.89 -1.15
C VAL A 145 -6.82 9.03 -2.05
N GLU A 146 -5.69 9.62 -1.73
CA GLU A 146 -5.07 10.68 -2.51
C GLU A 146 -3.80 10.14 -3.16
N ILE A 147 -3.71 10.21 -4.48
CA ILE A 147 -2.53 9.81 -5.26
C ILE A 147 -1.85 11.08 -5.73
N LEU A 148 -0.66 11.35 -5.21
CA LEU A 148 0.12 12.54 -5.49
C LEU A 148 1.30 12.16 -6.40
N ARG A 149 1.50 12.96 -7.45
CA ARG A 149 2.63 12.85 -8.37
C ARG A 149 3.46 14.11 -8.28
N GLY A 150 4.78 13.96 -8.40
CA GLY A 150 5.72 15.03 -8.12
C GLY A 150 6.10 15.13 -6.64
N GLY A 151 7.23 15.79 -6.36
CA GLY A 151 7.72 16.01 -5.00
C GLY A 151 7.26 17.35 -4.43
N SER A 152 7.22 17.43 -3.09
CA SER A 152 6.95 18.66 -2.34
C SER A 152 7.85 18.73 -1.11
N ALA A 153 8.00 19.90 -0.50
CA ALA A 153 8.76 20.03 0.74
C ALA A 153 8.15 19.20 1.87
N GLU A 154 6.81 19.12 1.94
CA GLU A 154 6.11 18.36 2.97
C GLU A 154 6.33 16.84 2.84
N PHE A 155 6.13 16.28 1.64
CA PHE A 155 6.14 14.82 1.45
C PHE A 155 7.44 14.27 0.87
N GLY A 156 8.36 15.16 0.43
CA GLY A 156 9.56 14.78 -0.30
C GLY A 156 9.25 14.34 -1.74
N GLY A 157 10.20 13.72 -2.40
CA GLY A 157 10.12 13.24 -3.79
C GLY A 157 10.88 11.94 -4.02
N ALA A 158 11.19 11.23 -2.93
CA ALA A 158 11.99 10.01 -2.99
C ALA A 158 11.28 8.86 -3.75
N ALA A 159 9.97 8.72 -3.60
CA ALA A 159 9.15 7.83 -4.43
C ALA A 159 8.54 8.57 -5.62
N PRO A 160 8.35 7.92 -6.77
CA PRO A 160 7.70 8.53 -7.94
C PRO A 160 6.22 8.85 -7.74
N VAL A 161 5.56 8.16 -6.83
CA VAL A 161 4.15 8.36 -6.47
C VAL A 161 3.98 8.26 -4.96
N THR A 162 3.20 9.16 -4.38
CA THR A 162 2.78 9.13 -2.98
C THR A 162 1.29 8.83 -2.90
N VAL A 163 0.91 7.83 -2.10
CA VAL A 163 -0.47 7.45 -1.81
C VAL A 163 -0.79 7.79 -0.37
N ASN A 164 -1.64 8.78 -0.14
CA ASN A 164 -2.11 9.15 1.18
C ASN A 164 -3.48 8.50 1.46
N LEU A 165 -3.49 7.63 2.46
CA LEU A 165 -4.67 6.93 2.94
C LEU A 165 -5.33 7.79 4.02
N VAL A 166 -6.39 8.51 3.66
CA VAL A 166 -7.12 9.35 4.60
C VAL A 166 -8.19 8.53 5.28
N MET A 167 -8.04 8.36 6.60
CA MET A 167 -8.93 7.54 7.42
C MET A 167 -10.19 8.30 7.84
N ARG A 168 -11.29 7.59 8.01
CA ARG A 168 -12.54 8.16 8.53
C ARG A 168 -12.33 8.74 9.92
N ARG A 169 -12.86 9.94 10.15
CA ARG A 169 -12.89 10.55 11.47
C ARG A 169 -14.18 10.16 12.20
N PRO A 170 -14.16 10.02 13.55
CA PRO A 170 -15.37 9.80 14.29
C PRO A 170 -16.31 11.00 14.19
N VAL A 171 -17.60 10.71 14.15
CA VAL A 171 -18.67 11.73 14.16
C VAL A 171 -19.58 11.47 15.35
N ALA A 172 -20.15 12.52 15.93
CA ALA A 172 -21.02 12.41 17.11
C ALA A 172 -22.36 11.70 16.81
N ARG A 173 -22.74 11.57 15.54
CA ARG A 173 -23.96 10.87 15.14
C ARG A 173 -23.81 9.36 15.41
N ALA A 174 -24.82 8.80 16.11
CA ALA A 174 -24.93 7.36 16.27
C ALA A 174 -25.16 6.69 14.92
N ALA A 175 -24.27 5.75 14.56
CA ALA A 175 -24.41 4.94 13.36
C ALA A 175 -23.77 3.58 13.60
N THR A 176 -24.38 2.54 13.04
CA THR A 176 -23.86 1.17 13.07
C THR A 176 -23.70 0.70 11.65
N SER A 177 -22.58 0.06 11.34
CA SER A 177 -22.43 -0.66 10.08
C SER A 177 -21.92 -2.08 10.32
N VAL A 178 -22.45 -3.02 9.54
CA VAL A 178 -22.03 -4.42 9.57
C VAL A 178 -21.80 -4.87 8.14
N LYS A 179 -20.69 -5.56 7.90
CA LYS A 179 -20.35 -6.16 6.62
C LYS A 179 -19.94 -7.61 6.85
N LEU A 180 -20.60 -8.53 6.16
CA LEU A 180 -20.27 -9.94 6.14
C LEU A 180 -19.95 -10.34 4.70
N ALA A 181 -18.76 -10.79 4.44
CA ALA A 181 -18.35 -11.35 3.16
C ALA A 181 -17.99 -12.83 3.32
N VAL A 182 -18.52 -13.66 2.47
CA VAL A 182 -18.21 -15.09 2.40
C VAL A 182 -17.93 -15.47 0.95
N GLY A 183 -17.01 -16.39 0.74
CA GLY A 183 -16.66 -16.81 -0.60
C GLY A 183 -15.56 -17.85 -0.63
N GLN A 184 -14.99 -18.04 -1.81
CA GLN A 184 -13.93 -19.01 -2.02
C GLN A 184 -12.89 -18.49 -3.01
N ARG A 185 -11.64 -18.93 -2.83
CA ARG A 185 -10.53 -18.78 -3.76
C ARG A 185 -10.03 -20.16 -4.17
N GLY A 186 -10.20 -20.53 -5.45
CA GLY A 186 -10.06 -21.92 -5.86
C GLY A 186 -11.05 -22.79 -5.08
N SER A 187 -10.56 -23.78 -4.32
CA SER A 187 -11.36 -24.67 -3.46
C SER A 187 -11.42 -24.22 -1.99
N LEU A 188 -10.74 -23.12 -1.60
CA LEU A 188 -10.58 -22.73 -0.21
C LEU A 188 -11.56 -21.62 0.19
N ALA A 189 -12.21 -21.80 1.36
CA ALA A 189 -13.14 -20.83 1.90
C ALA A 189 -12.41 -19.56 2.40
N ASN A 190 -13.00 -18.40 2.09
CA ASN A 190 -12.59 -17.07 2.51
C ASN A 190 -13.76 -16.35 3.15
N GLY A 191 -13.48 -15.41 4.06
CA GLY A 191 -14.54 -14.65 4.69
C GLY A 191 -14.01 -13.44 5.45
N GLN A 192 -14.87 -12.44 5.60
CA GLN A 192 -14.60 -11.25 6.41
C GLN A 192 -15.88 -10.84 7.15
N PHE A 193 -15.74 -10.57 8.40
CA PHE A 193 -16.76 -9.90 9.21
C PHE A 193 -16.19 -8.56 9.68
N THR A 194 -16.90 -7.47 9.42
CA THR A 194 -16.56 -6.16 9.94
C THR A 194 -17.81 -5.55 10.59
N ALA A 195 -17.67 -5.08 11.82
CA ALA A 195 -18.67 -4.30 12.50
C ALA A 195 -18.08 -2.97 12.95
N SER A 196 -18.81 -1.88 12.81
CA SER A 196 -18.40 -0.61 13.36
C SER A 196 -19.60 0.14 13.95
N ARG A 197 -19.36 0.83 15.06
CA ARG A 197 -20.33 1.69 15.70
C ARG A 197 -19.69 3.03 16.00
N SER A 198 -20.42 4.11 15.76
CA SER A 198 -20.01 5.47 16.08
C SER A 198 -21.03 6.15 16.95
N GLY A 199 -20.61 7.18 17.66
CA GLY A 199 -21.46 8.01 18.49
C GLY A 199 -20.66 9.13 19.14
N GLY A 200 -21.35 9.94 19.97
CA GLY A 200 -20.72 11.02 20.70
C GLY A 200 -21.73 11.97 21.27
N GLU A 201 -21.25 12.86 22.15
CA GLU A 201 -22.04 13.90 22.78
C GLU A 201 -21.14 15.10 23.10
N GLY A 202 -21.68 16.29 23.01
CA GLY A 202 -20.92 17.52 23.25
C GLY A 202 -19.75 17.65 22.25
N GLY A 203 -18.55 17.81 22.75
CA GLY A 203 -17.32 17.85 21.95
C GLY A 203 -16.64 16.49 21.73
N TYR A 204 -17.19 15.40 22.26
CA TYR A 204 -16.61 14.06 22.17
C TYR A 204 -17.31 13.24 21.11
N SER A 205 -16.51 12.50 20.31
CA SER A 205 -17.02 11.52 19.35
C SER A 205 -16.10 10.30 19.27
N TRP A 206 -16.68 9.16 18.92
CA TRP A 206 -15.95 7.90 18.84
C TRP A 206 -16.44 7.03 17.68
N LEU A 207 -15.56 6.18 17.21
CA LEU A 207 -15.80 5.14 16.20
C LEU A 207 -15.06 3.87 16.62
N LEU A 208 -15.78 2.75 16.73
CA LEU A 208 -15.25 1.46 17.16
C LEU A 208 -15.37 0.44 16.02
N PRO A 209 -14.41 0.31 15.12
CA PRO A 209 -14.39 -0.75 14.12
C PRO A 209 -13.68 -2.01 14.65
N LEU A 210 -14.29 -3.16 14.33
CA LEU A 210 -13.77 -4.50 14.59
C LEU A 210 -13.82 -5.29 13.30
N THR A 211 -12.75 -6.02 12.97
CA THR A 211 -12.70 -6.91 11.80
C THR A 211 -12.12 -8.26 12.17
N LEU A 212 -12.78 -9.30 11.70
CA LEU A 212 -12.31 -10.68 11.65
C LEU A 212 -12.18 -11.07 10.19
N ASN A 213 -11.04 -11.63 9.81
CA ASN A 213 -10.77 -11.99 8.43
C ASN A 213 -10.17 -13.39 8.36
N ARG A 214 -10.64 -14.19 7.43
CA ARG A 214 -10.03 -15.46 7.01
C ARG A 214 -9.71 -15.38 5.54
N HIS A 215 -8.43 -15.47 5.22
CA HIS A 215 -7.95 -15.49 3.86
C HIS A 215 -7.19 -16.78 3.62
N ALA A 216 -7.61 -17.54 2.61
CA ALA A 216 -6.94 -18.77 2.23
C ALA A 216 -6.76 -18.81 0.72
N MET A 217 -5.64 -19.37 0.26
CA MET A 217 -5.34 -19.57 -1.15
C MET A 217 -4.66 -20.90 -1.39
N PRO A 218 -5.01 -21.60 -2.47
CA PRO A 218 -4.27 -22.77 -2.89
C PRO A 218 -2.90 -22.35 -3.42
N VAL A 219 -1.93 -23.21 -3.21
CA VAL A 219 -0.60 -23.15 -3.82
C VAL A 219 -0.58 -24.20 -4.91
N ASP A 220 -0.35 -23.79 -6.16
CA ASP A 220 -0.24 -24.69 -7.31
C ASP A 220 0.81 -24.10 -8.25
N GLN A 221 2.03 -24.60 -8.14
CA GLN A 221 3.20 -24.05 -8.83
C GLN A 221 3.99 -25.19 -9.50
N SER A 222 4.42 -24.96 -10.72
CA SER A 222 5.39 -25.83 -11.41
C SER A 222 6.67 -25.05 -11.69
N THR A 223 7.81 -25.66 -11.37
CA THR A 223 9.12 -25.08 -11.59
C THR A 223 10.04 -26.09 -12.25
N THR A 224 10.63 -25.74 -13.39
CA THR A 224 11.70 -26.49 -14.04
C THR A 224 12.97 -25.70 -13.94
N ARG A 225 14.04 -26.34 -13.42
CA ARG A 225 15.36 -25.72 -13.25
C ARG A 225 16.50 -26.59 -13.72
N THR A 226 17.59 -25.97 -14.14
CA THR A 226 18.87 -26.64 -14.35
C THR A 226 19.59 -26.74 -13.00
N LEU A 227 20.09 -27.92 -12.67
CA LEU A 227 20.94 -28.18 -11.51
C LEU A 227 22.43 -28.02 -11.86
N ALA A 228 23.29 -28.01 -10.85
CA ALA A 228 24.73 -28.15 -11.03
C ALA A 228 25.02 -29.44 -11.82
N GLY A 229 25.85 -29.34 -12.88
CA GLY A 229 26.12 -30.45 -13.80
C GLY A 229 25.14 -30.54 -14.99
N GLY A 230 24.18 -29.60 -15.14
CA GLY A 230 23.34 -29.46 -16.33
C GLY A 230 22.05 -30.31 -16.35
N ALA A 231 21.83 -31.17 -15.35
CA ALA A 231 20.61 -31.94 -15.25
C ALA A 231 19.36 -31.04 -15.05
N LEU A 232 18.25 -31.40 -15.68
CA LEU A 232 16.95 -30.70 -15.48
C LEU A 232 16.16 -31.36 -14.35
N GLN A 233 15.63 -30.55 -13.47
CA GLN A 233 14.71 -30.96 -12.42
C GLN A 233 13.40 -30.21 -12.56
N GLN A 234 12.30 -30.92 -12.55
CA GLN A 234 10.95 -30.34 -12.46
C GLN A 234 10.38 -30.63 -11.06
N ASP A 235 9.86 -29.60 -10.45
CA ASP A 235 9.13 -29.63 -9.17
C ASP A 235 7.69 -29.19 -9.42
N VAL A 236 6.73 -29.98 -8.96
CA VAL A 236 5.31 -29.60 -8.89
C VAL A 236 4.94 -29.46 -7.43
N GLU A 237 4.65 -28.24 -7.03
CA GLU A 237 4.29 -27.90 -5.65
C GLU A 237 2.79 -27.62 -5.56
N GLN A 238 2.12 -28.37 -4.66
CA GLN A 238 0.71 -28.20 -4.38
C GLN A 238 0.46 -28.11 -2.88
N GLY A 239 -0.53 -27.31 -2.49
CA GLY A 239 -0.86 -27.12 -1.10
C GLY A 239 -1.78 -25.96 -0.83
N ARG A 240 -1.67 -25.43 0.36
CA ARG A 240 -2.48 -24.28 0.81
C ARG A 240 -1.68 -23.32 1.65
N TYR A 241 -2.12 -22.07 1.64
CA TYR A 241 -1.78 -21.04 2.61
C TYR A 241 -3.07 -20.50 3.22
N GLY A 242 -3.12 -20.33 4.52
CA GLY A 242 -4.23 -19.77 5.27
C GLY A 242 -3.76 -18.70 6.25
N ILE A 243 -4.60 -17.70 6.51
CA ILE A 243 -4.36 -16.67 7.53
C ILE A 243 -5.69 -16.28 8.16
N ASN A 244 -5.73 -16.26 9.49
CA ASN A 244 -6.82 -15.71 10.29
C ASN A 244 -6.35 -14.43 10.93
N GLU A 245 -7.16 -13.37 10.88
CA GLU A 245 -6.78 -12.03 11.32
C GLU A 245 -7.83 -11.41 12.20
N PHE A 246 -7.38 -10.66 13.20
CA PHE A 246 -8.16 -9.83 14.09
C PHE A 246 -7.64 -8.40 14.03
N ILE A 247 -8.51 -7.42 13.81
CA ILE A 247 -8.18 -6.01 13.76
C ILE A 247 -9.18 -5.23 14.62
N LEU A 248 -8.66 -4.46 15.57
CA LEU A 248 -9.42 -3.52 16.37
C LEU A 248 -8.74 -2.15 16.27
N SER A 249 -9.44 -1.12 15.77
CA SER A 249 -8.85 0.20 15.51
C SER A 249 -9.76 1.35 15.97
N PRO A 250 -10.06 1.50 17.27
CA PRO A 250 -10.89 2.57 17.81
C PRO A 250 -10.35 3.95 17.41
N ARG A 251 -11.26 4.90 17.29
CA ARG A 251 -10.96 6.31 17.06
C ARG A 251 -11.76 7.15 18.02
N LEU A 252 -11.06 8.00 18.74
CA LEU A 252 -11.64 8.85 19.78
C LEU A 252 -11.26 10.29 19.45
N ALA A 253 -12.22 11.19 19.38
CA ALA A 253 -11.97 12.59 19.09
C ALA A 253 -12.65 13.50 20.10
N TRP A 254 -11.92 14.53 20.50
CA TRP A 254 -12.39 15.63 21.34
C TRP A 254 -12.23 16.92 20.58
N ARG A 255 -13.30 17.69 20.49
CA ARG A 255 -13.34 19.00 19.87
C ARG A 255 -13.65 20.06 20.92
N GLY A 256 -12.71 20.97 21.13
CA GLY A 256 -12.88 22.17 21.94
C GLY A 256 -13.12 23.41 21.09
N ALA A 257 -13.20 24.57 21.74
CA ALA A 257 -13.42 25.86 21.05
C ALA A 257 -12.27 26.24 20.11
N THR A 258 -11.01 25.91 20.45
CA THR A 258 -9.80 26.33 19.73
C THR A 258 -9.09 25.20 18.99
N GLY A 259 -9.52 23.93 19.18
CA GLY A 259 -8.82 22.80 18.60
C GLY A 259 -9.51 21.46 18.73
N GLN A 260 -8.88 20.45 18.17
CA GLN A 260 -9.34 19.07 18.17
C GLN A 260 -8.17 18.13 18.48
N LEU A 261 -8.44 17.11 19.30
CA LEU A 261 -7.52 15.99 19.52
C LEU A 261 -8.19 14.71 19.03
N THR A 262 -7.46 13.89 18.30
CA THR A 262 -7.92 12.56 17.87
C THR A 262 -6.89 11.52 18.28
N LEU A 263 -7.33 10.41 18.85
CA LEU A 263 -6.53 9.24 19.21
C LEU A 263 -6.99 8.03 18.40
N TRP A 264 -6.03 7.26 17.89
CA TRP A 264 -6.25 6.01 17.12
C TRP A 264 -5.38 4.89 17.69
N PRO A 265 -5.79 4.23 18.76
CA PRO A 265 -5.20 2.95 19.13
C PRO A 265 -5.57 1.90 18.07
N SER A 266 -4.66 1.01 17.75
CA SER A 266 -4.93 -0.14 16.90
C SER A 266 -4.23 -1.39 17.41
N LEU A 267 -4.91 -2.52 17.30
CA LEU A 267 -4.41 -3.85 17.58
C LEU A 267 -4.64 -4.72 16.35
N TYR A 268 -3.58 -5.32 15.88
CA TYR A 268 -3.58 -6.31 14.80
C TYR A 268 -2.97 -7.61 15.31
N TYR A 269 -3.65 -8.70 15.04
CA TYR A 269 -3.18 -10.04 15.31
C TYR A 269 -3.47 -10.95 14.14
N ASN A 270 -2.53 -11.78 13.75
CA ASN A 270 -2.79 -12.86 12.83
C ASN A 270 -2.11 -14.17 13.24
N GLU A 271 -2.68 -15.25 12.73
CA GLU A 271 -2.08 -16.59 12.68
C GLU A 271 -2.18 -17.08 11.23
N GLY A 272 -1.07 -17.55 10.69
CA GLY A 272 -1.00 -18.09 9.33
C GLY A 272 -0.39 -19.49 9.33
N ASP A 273 -0.92 -20.34 8.47
CA ASP A 273 -0.40 -21.68 8.18
C ASP A 273 -0.15 -21.84 6.69
N ARG A 274 0.96 -22.48 6.34
CA ARG A 274 1.25 -22.97 4.99
C ARG A 274 1.62 -24.43 5.06
N SER A 275 1.07 -25.23 4.15
CA SER A 275 1.43 -26.63 3.99
C SER A 275 1.46 -26.96 2.52
N THR A 276 2.62 -27.40 2.02
CA THR A 276 2.82 -27.75 0.62
C THR A 276 3.54 -29.07 0.47
N ARG A 277 3.15 -29.82 -0.56
CA ARG A 277 3.82 -31.02 -1.02
C ARG A 277 4.42 -30.75 -2.38
N THR A 278 5.71 -31.02 -2.51
CA THR A 278 6.43 -30.93 -3.79
C THR A 278 6.74 -32.35 -4.27
N VAL A 279 6.37 -32.64 -5.51
CA VAL A 279 6.77 -33.88 -6.21
C VAL A 279 7.81 -33.47 -7.25
N ARG A 280 8.96 -34.12 -7.24
CA ARG A 280 10.04 -33.91 -8.19
C ARG A 280 9.97 -34.88 -9.37
N SER A 281 10.61 -34.50 -10.49
CA SER A 281 10.66 -35.34 -11.69
C SER A 281 11.35 -36.72 -11.48
N ASP A 282 12.18 -36.86 -10.45
CA ASP A 282 12.79 -38.14 -10.05
C ASP A 282 11.88 -39.00 -9.15
N GLY A 283 10.64 -38.59 -8.92
CA GLY A 283 9.66 -39.25 -8.05
C GLY A 283 9.84 -38.95 -6.55
N THR A 284 10.88 -38.24 -6.17
CA THR A 284 11.10 -37.88 -4.77
C THR A 284 10.07 -36.81 -4.31
N GLN A 285 9.76 -36.83 -3.02
CA GLN A 285 8.74 -35.97 -2.45
C GLN A 285 9.30 -35.16 -1.29
N ARG A 286 8.80 -33.94 -1.15
CA ARG A 286 9.13 -33.03 -0.08
C ARG A 286 7.84 -32.44 0.50
N HIS A 287 7.81 -32.29 1.80
CA HIS A 287 6.75 -31.58 2.52
C HIS A 287 7.32 -30.38 3.22
N ASP A 288 6.78 -29.20 2.94
CA ASP A 288 7.12 -27.94 3.59
C ASP A 288 5.93 -27.44 4.39
N SER A 289 6.13 -27.07 5.65
CA SER A 289 5.15 -26.43 6.50
C SER A 289 5.69 -25.13 7.11
N GLU A 290 4.83 -24.15 7.30
CA GLU A 290 5.13 -22.92 8.02
C GLU A 290 3.93 -22.56 8.90
N ASP A 291 4.21 -22.31 10.19
CA ASP A 291 3.28 -21.68 11.12
C ASP A 291 3.84 -20.31 11.48
N ASN A 292 3.03 -19.26 11.34
CA ASN A 292 3.46 -17.92 11.64
C ASN A 292 2.41 -17.14 12.42
N SER A 293 2.87 -16.16 13.21
CA SER A 293 2.01 -15.21 13.88
C SER A 293 2.60 -13.81 13.86
N THR A 294 1.72 -12.82 13.79
CA THR A 294 2.11 -11.40 13.87
C THR A 294 1.21 -10.66 14.83
N ARG A 295 1.81 -9.86 15.70
CA ARG A 295 1.11 -8.97 16.65
C ARG A 295 1.63 -7.56 16.45
N ILE A 296 0.72 -6.60 16.30
CA ILE A 296 1.07 -5.18 16.19
C ILE A 296 0.15 -4.40 17.10
N ALA A 297 0.74 -3.61 17.98
CA ALA A 297 0.03 -2.60 18.77
C ALA A 297 0.54 -1.23 18.35
N ARG A 298 -0.37 -0.31 18.05
CA ARG A 298 -0.04 1.05 17.64
C ARG A 298 -0.96 2.05 18.30
N LEU A 299 -0.41 3.17 18.70
CA LEU A 299 -1.17 4.35 19.11
C LEU A 299 -0.73 5.52 18.23
N ARG A 300 -1.68 6.15 17.56
CA ARG A 300 -1.52 7.43 16.86
C ARG A 300 -2.32 8.50 17.55
N SER A 301 -1.80 9.72 17.55
CA SER A 301 -2.51 10.92 18.01
C SER A 301 -2.34 12.03 16.99
N GLU A 302 -3.39 12.82 16.80
CA GLU A 302 -3.36 14.05 16.01
C GLU A 302 -4.07 15.14 16.79
N ALA A 303 -3.39 16.28 16.94
CA ALA A 303 -3.96 17.48 17.54
C ALA A 303 -3.93 18.61 16.51
N GLU A 304 -5.03 19.30 16.34
CA GLU A 304 -5.15 20.50 15.52
C GLU A 304 -5.61 21.65 16.39
N TRP A 305 -4.95 22.80 16.31
CA TRP A 305 -5.35 24.00 17.05
C TRP A 305 -4.96 25.27 16.30
N ARG A 306 -5.61 26.38 16.64
CA ARG A 306 -5.32 27.70 16.09
C ARG A 306 -4.59 28.55 17.10
N ALA A 307 -3.43 29.06 16.72
CA ALA A 307 -2.64 29.99 17.51
C ALA A 307 -1.70 30.81 16.60
N TRP A 308 -1.36 32.02 17.02
CA TRP A 308 -0.42 32.94 16.34
C TRP A 308 -0.82 33.27 14.91
N GLY A 309 -2.13 33.39 14.67
CA GLY A 309 -2.65 33.74 13.34
C GLY A 309 -2.61 32.61 12.31
N GLY A 310 -2.32 31.39 12.73
CA GLY A 310 -2.25 30.22 11.87
C GLY A 310 -2.85 28.97 12.50
N LYS A 311 -2.75 27.87 11.77
CA LYS A 311 -3.17 26.53 12.18
C LYS A 311 -1.97 25.66 12.48
N TRP A 312 -1.99 25.03 13.63
CA TRP A 312 -1.05 24.02 14.06
C TRP A 312 -1.63 22.63 13.89
N THR A 313 -0.81 21.69 13.44
CA THR A 313 -1.14 20.26 13.41
C THR A 313 0.02 19.48 14.00
N GLY A 314 -0.21 18.86 15.16
CA GLY A 314 0.77 17.98 15.81
C GLY A 314 0.35 16.52 15.66
N ARG A 315 1.28 15.63 15.36
CA ARG A 315 1.04 14.17 15.29
C ARG A 315 2.12 13.45 16.07
N ALA A 316 1.72 12.36 16.71
CA ALA A 316 2.67 11.44 17.32
C ALA A 316 2.17 10.00 17.16
N ALA A 317 3.08 9.07 16.93
CA ALA A 317 2.75 7.66 16.89
C ALA A 317 3.82 6.81 17.58
N THR A 318 3.36 5.71 18.16
CA THR A 318 4.22 4.65 18.68
C THR A 318 3.70 3.30 18.22
N MET A 319 4.60 2.38 17.86
CA MET A 319 4.25 1.03 17.42
C MET A 319 5.22 0.03 18.02
N GLN A 320 4.67 -1.12 18.42
CA GLN A 320 5.41 -2.33 18.73
C GLN A 320 4.83 -3.47 17.90
N GLY A 321 5.69 -4.14 17.14
CA GLY A 321 5.35 -5.29 16.32
C GLY A 321 6.22 -6.48 16.65
N GLN A 322 5.64 -7.68 16.64
CA GLN A 322 6.33 -8.95 16.81
C GLN A 322 5.85 -9.92 15.74
N ARG A 323 6.78 -10.62 15.10
CA ARG A 323 6.50 -11.74 14.20
C ARG A 323 7.28 -12.95 14.64
N ASN A 324 6.62 -14.11 14.69
CA ASN A 324 7.23 -15.42 14.85
C ASN A 324 6.89 -16.27 13.62
N ALA A 325 7.83 -17.09 13.15
CA ALA A 325 7.58 -18.07 12.11
C ALA A 325 8.42 -19.32 12.39
N ASP A 326 7.77 -20.48 12.35
CA ASP A 326 8.40 -21.79 12.45
C ASP A 326 8.17 -22.50 11.12
N ARG A 327 9.27 -22.91 10.45
CA ARG A 327 9.25 -23.57 9.15
C ARG A 327 9.90 -24.91 9.26
N ASN A 328 9.29 -25.92 8.67
CA ASN A 328 9.81 -27.29 8.65
C ASN A 328 9.83 -27.81 7.23
N ARG A 329 10.88 -28.56 6.90
CA ARG A 329 11.00 -29.32 5.67
C ARG A 329 11.30 -30.77 5.97
N LEU A 330 10.51 -31.67 5.38
CA LEU A 330 10.68 -33.12 5.50
C LEU A 330 10.73 -33.76 4.10
N GLY A 331 11.45 -34.85 3.95
CA GLY A 331 11.49 -35.65 2.72
C GLY A 331 12.76 -35.42 1.90
N ALA A 332 12.66 -35.52 0.59
CA ALA A 332 13.80 -35.49 -0.33
C ALA A 332 14.62 -34.21 -0.23
N GLY A 333 15.87 -34.37 -0.02
CA GLY A 333 16.85 -33.35 0.32
C GLY A 333 17.11 -33.30 1.82
N ALA A 334 17.87 -32.31 2.25
CA ALA A 334 18.19 -32.16 3.65
C ALA A 334 16.97 -31.70 4.45
N ALA A 335 16.55 -32.48 5.43
CA ALA A 335 15.55 -32.06 6.40
C ALA A 335 16.10 -30.90 7.26
N TRP A 336 15.30 -29.86 7.48
CA TRP A 336 15.66 -28.73 8.32
C TRP A 336 14.45 -28.12 9.00
N GLN A 337 14.71 -27.44 10.09
CA GLN A 337 13.77 -26.63 10.82
C GLN A 337 14.34 -25.23 10.98
N GLU A 338 13.50 -24.20 10.78
CA GLU A 338 13.84 -22.80 10.96
C GLU A 338 12.86 -22.15 11.93
N THR A 339 13.39 -21.44 12.91
CA THR A 339 12.62 -20.56 13.79
C THR A 339 13.08 -19.13 13.56
N GLU A 340 12.16 -18.24 13.21
CA GLU A 340 12.40 -16.80 13.04
C GLU A 340 11.60 -16.03 14.10
N ARG A 341 12.26 -15.09 14.78
CA ARG A 341 11.62 -14.10 15.65
C ARG A 341 12.08 -12.72 15.25
N ARG A 342 11.12 -11.81 15.08
CA ARG A 342 11.37 -10.42 14.72
C ARG A 342 10.59 -9.50 15.64
N GLU A 343 11.26 -8.49 16.15
CA GLU A 343 10.65 -7.41 16.91
C GLU A 343 10.97 -6.06 16.24
N ASP A 344 9.94 -5.25 16.05
CA ASP A 344 10.06 -3.88 15.54
C ASP A 344 9.43 -2.90 16.54
N ARG A 345 10.10 -1.76 16.80
CA ARG A 345 9.60 -0.65 17.60
C ARG A 345 9.79 0.64 16.84
N GLU A 346 8.71 1.39 16.71
CA GLU A 346 8.71 2.65 15.98
C GLU A 346 8.14 3.78 16.84
N HIS A 347 8.72 4.97 16.72
CA HIS A 347 8.21 6.19 17.29
C HIS A 347 8.33 7.29 16.25
N SER A 348 7.29 8.07 16.06
CA SER A 348 7.28 9.25 15.19
C SER A 348 6.61 10.41 15.87
N ALA A 349 7.04 11.62 15.54
CA ALA A 349 6.41 12.87 15.93
C ALA A 349 6.53 13.86 14.78
N SER A 350 5.51 14.64 14.52
CA SER A 350 5.53 15.74 13.56
C SER A 350 4.76 16.94 14.07
N LEU A 351 5.23 18.12 13.69
CA LEU A 351 4.61 19.40 13.98
C LEU A 351 4.58 20.23 12.70
N ARG A 352 3.41 20.75 12.35
CA ARG A 352 3.19 21.61 11.19
C ARG A 352 2.48 22.87 11.61
N TYR A 353 2.90 23.99 11.02
CA TYR A 353 2.28 25.28 11.16
C TYR A 353 1.97 25.87 9.79
N ASP A 354 0.70 26.24 9.56
CA ASP A 354 0.21 26.87 8.33
C ASP A 354 -0.30 28.27 8.64
N ARG A 355 0.19 29.27 7.91
CA ARG A 355 -0.19 30.68 8.10
C ARG A 355 -0.42 31.38 6.78
N PRO A 356 -1.61 31.93 6.52
CA PRO A 356 -1.83 32.91 5.45
C PRO A 356 -1.08 34.21 5.74
N VAL A 357 -0.41 34.78 4.73
CA VAL A 357 0.34 36.03 4.83
C VAL A 357 0.01 36.91 3.61
N GLY A 358 -0.36 38.16 3.84
CA GLY A 358 -0.62 39.12 2.76
C GLY A 358 -1.79 38.81 1.83
N GLY A 359 -2.58 37.75 2.12
CA GLY A 359 -3.69 37.31 1.29
C GLY A 359 -3.31 36.43 0.08
N GLU A 360 -2.06 36.49 -0.38
CA GLU A 360 -1.58 35.77 -1.57
C GLU A 360 -0.64 34.59 -1.24
N HIS A 361 -0.12 34.54 -0.01
CA HIS A 361 0.83 33.54 0.44
C HIS A 361 0.23 32.60 1.50
N LEU A 362 0.49 31.30 1.38
CA LEU A 362 0.29 30.32 2.44
C LEU A 362 1.64 29.72 2.82
N LEU A 363 2.18 30.19 3.94
CA LEU A 363 3.44 29.68 4.50
C LEU A 363 3.15 28.45 5.34
N SER A 364 3.88 27.37 5.07
CA SER A 364 3.84 26.13 5.83
C SER A 364 5.24 25.76 6.29
N VAL A 365 5.38 25.43 7.57
CA VAL A 365 6.64 24.95 8.18
C VAL A 365 6.35 23.64 8.88
N GLY A 366 7.24 22.68 8.76
CA GLY A 366 7.09 21.42 9.46
C GLY A 366 8.41 20.83 9.96
N LEU A 367 8.28 20.11 11.07
CA LEU A 367 9.35 19.35 11.71
C LEU A 367 8.87 17.92 11.91
N ASP A 368 9.65 16.93 11.45
CA ASP A 368 9.36 15.51 11.65
C ASP A 368 10.55 14.82 12.31
N ALA A 369 10.27 13.91 13.23
CA ALA A 369 11.25 13.04 13.85
C ALA A 369 10.73 11.61 13.89
N ALA A 370 11.59 10.64 13.55
CA ALA A 370 11.24 9.24 13.60
C ALA A 370 12.39 8.39 14.12
N SER A 371 12.08 7.34 14.85
CA SER A 371 13.04 6.33 15.32
C SER A 371 12.45 4.95 15.10
N HIS A 372 13.23 4.07 14.50
CA HIS A 372 12.90 2.68 14.29
C HIS A 372 14.01 1.79 14.84
N ARG A 373 13.64 0.77 15.60
CA ARG A 373 14.53 -0.30 16.09
C ARG A 373 13.98 -1.63 15.65
N ARG A 374 14.88 -2.51 15.20
CA ARG A 374 14.58 -3.85 14.76
C ARG A 374 15.56 -4.83 15.36
N ASP A 375 15.03 -5.89 15.92
CA ASP A 375 15.78 -7.03 16.44
C ASP A 375 15.24 -8.29 15.74
N ASP A 376 16.10 -9.00 14.97
CA ASP A 376 15.81 -10.26 14.28
C ASP A 376 16.67 -11.38 14.86
N TRP A 377 16.06 -12.52 15.10
CA TRP A 377 16.72 -13.76 15.43
C TRP A 377 16.22 -14.88 14.54
N GLN A 378 17.14 -15.65 13.96
CA GLN A 378 16.86 -16.78 13.10
C GLN A 378 17.77 -17.94 13.51
N ALA A 379 17.16 -19.09 13.83
CA ALA A 379 17.87 -20.34 14.11
C ALA A 379 17.47 -21.39 13.07
N LEU A 380 18.48 -22.01 12.46
CA LEU A 380 18.33 -23.17 11.59
C LEU A 380 18.90 -24.38 12.31
N SER A 381 18.20 -25.53 12.23
CA SER A 381 18.66 -26.84 12.68
C SER A 381 18.52 -27.87 11.56
N GLY A 382 19.19 -29.01 11.69
CA GLY A 382 19.23 -30.06 10.67
C GLY A 382 20.47 -29.94 9.77
N ALA A 383 20.31 -30.12 8.47
CA ALA A 383 21.41 -30.12 7.50
C ALA A 383 22.23 -28.83 7.42
N TYR A 384 21.67 -27.71 7.91
CA TYR A 384 22.29 -26.38 7.82
C TYR A 384 22.13 -25.65 9.16
N ALA A 385 22.81 -26.13 10.22
CA ALA A 385 22.71 -25.47 11.51
C ALA A 385 23.33 -24.07 11.47
N SER A 386 22.56 -23.08 11.92
CA SER A 386 23.01 -21.68 12.09
C SER A 386 22.16 -20.97 13.12
N ASP A 387 22.77 -20.07 13.89
CA ASP A 387 22.09 -19.11 14.77
C ASP A 387 22.56 -17.73 14.36
N THR A 388 21.63 -16.87 13.95
CA THR A 388 21.94 -15.55 13.44
C THR A 388 21.08 -14.51 14.14
N ARG A 389 21.68 -13.37 14.46
CA ARG A 389 21.01 -12.23 15.10
C ARG A 389 21.35 -10.97 14.35
N PHE A 390 20.36 -10.13 14.18
CA PHE A 390 20.51 -8.79 13.64
C PHE A 390 19.84 -7.78 14.56
N ALA A 391 20.56 -6.71 14.89
CA ALA A 391 20.01 -5.57 15.60
C ALA A 391 20.32 -4.31 14.80
N GLY A 392 19.30 -3.52 14.52
CA GLY A 392 19.43 -2.30 13.77
C GLY A 392 18.57 -1.17 14.34
N ARG A 393 19.07 0.06 14.23
CA ARG A 393 18.35 1.26 14.62
C ARG A 393 18.51 2.34 13.56
N ALA A 394 17.41 3.00 13.21
CA ALA A 394 17.41 4.17 12.35
C ALA A 394 16.75 5.33 13.08
N ARG A 395 17.34 6.54 12.99
CA ARG A 395 16.77 7.79 13.48
C ARG A 395 16.76 8.77 12.33
N GLN A 396 15.63 9.41 12.09
CA GLN A 396 15.44 10.40 11.03
C GLN A 396 14.91 11.70 11.62
N GLY A 397 15.46 12.80 11.17
CA GLY A 397 14.97 14.15 11.44
C GLY A 397 14.75 14.87 10.11
N THR A 398 13.69 15.66 10.04
CA THR A 398 13.33 16.45 8.86
C THR A 398 12.84 17.82 9.28
N LEU A 399 13.30 18.85 8.59
CA LEU A 399 12.77 20.21 8.69
C LEU A 399 12.40 20.65 7.27
N TRP A 400 11.23 21.24 7.10
CA TRP A 400 10.81 21.73 5.79
C TRP A 400 10.05 23.06 5.89
N LEU A 401 10.16 23.85 4.83
CA LEU A 401 9.47 25.12 4.62
C LEU A 401 8.85 25.09 3.22
N GLN A 402 7.63 25.58 3.10
CA GLN A 402 6.93 25.70 1.83
C GLN A 402 6.14 27.01 1.80
N ASP A 403 6.18 27.71 0.68
CA ASP A 403 5.32 28.85 0.38
C ASP A 403 4.48 28.54 -0.86
N GLU A 404 3.19 28.67 -0.73
CA GLU A 404 2.25 28.66 -1.84
C GLU A 404 1.84 30.11 -2.13
N TRP A 405 2.32 30.63 -3.26
CA TRP A 405 2.13 32.01 -3.68
C TRP A 405 1.16 32.07 -4.85
N GLN A 406 0.03 32.74 -4.66
CA GLN A 406 -0.95 33.04 -5.70
C GLN A 406 -0.50 34.27 -6.50
N LEU A 407 0.29 34.04 -7.57
CA LEU A 407 0.81 35.08 -8.45
C LEU A 407 -0.28 35.80 -9.23
N ALA A 408 -1.38 35.11 -9.53
CA ALA A 408 -2.59 35.63 -10.16
C ALA A 408 -3.76 34.68 -9.81
N GLU A 409 -5.00 35.08 -10.09
CA GLU A 409 -6.18 34.22 -9.86
C GLU A 409 -6.06 32.84 -10.54
N THR A 410 -5.35 32.77 -11.67
CA THR A 410 -5.16 31.55 -12.47
C THR A 410 -3.79 30.92 -12.31
N LEU A 411 -2.85 31.54 -11.56
CA LEU A 411 -1.46 31.12 -11.50
C LEU A 411 -0.97 31.01 -10.05
N THR A 412 -0.59 29.83 -9.64
CA THR A 412 -0.03 29.52 -8.31
C THR A 412 1.37 28.94 -8.44
N LEU A 413 2.31 29.48 -7.70
CA LEU A 413 3.67 28.97 -7.56
C LEU A 413 3.85 28.42 -6.14
N THR A 414 4.26 27.18 -6.04
CA THR A 414 4.63 26.57 -4.76
C THR A 414 6.12 26.32 -4.74
N SER A 415 6.82 26.93 -3.80
CA SER A 415 8.26 26.76 -3.58
C SER A 415 8.52 26.15 -2.21
N GLY A 416 9.54 25.33 -2.09
CA GLY A 416 9.85 24.70 -0.81
C GLY A 416 11.27 24.19 -0.71
N LEU A 417 11.70 24.03 0.54
CA LEU A 417 12.99 23.48 0.91
C LEU A 417 12.81 22.44 2.00
N ARG A 418 13.47 21.29 1.85
CA ARG A 418 13.41 20.17 2.80
C ARG A 418 14.81 19.74 3.19
N GLY A 419 15.15 19.81 4.47
CA GLY A 419 16.36 19.25 5.04
C GLY A 419 16.06 17.92 5.72
N GLU A 420 16.74 16.85 5.34
CA GLU A 420 16.60 15.53 5.95
C GLU A 420 17.95 15.00 6.43
N ARG A 421 17.94 14.34 7.58
CA ARG A 421 19.08 13.59 8.09
C ARG A 421 18.63 12.27 8.66
N MET A 422 19.33 11.19 8.29
CA MET A 422 19.13 9.85 8.84
C MET A 422 20.45 9.31 9.38
N ALA A 423 20.42 8.83 10.62
CA ALA A 423 21.49 8.07 11.26
C ALA A 423 21.02 6.62 11.39
N ILE A 424 21.82 5.70 10.89
CA ILE A 424 21.57 4.25 10.91
C ILE A 424 22.70 3.61 11.70
N GLN A 425 22.34 2.81 12.70
CA GLN A 425 23.23 1.95 13.47
C GLN A 425 22.83 0.51 13.14
N ALA A 426 23.69 -0.20 12.46
CA ALA A 426 23.52 -1.61 12.14
C ALA A 426 24.72 -2.39 12.67
N GLN A 427 24.54 -3.69 12.86
CA GLN A 427 25.50 -4.56 13.54
C GLN A 427 26.97 -4.43 13.05
N GLU A 428 27.17 -4.09 11.78
CA GLU A 428 28.50 -4.01 11.18
C GLU A 428 28.96 -2.58 10.85
N ARG A 429 28.05 -1.61 10.84
CA ARG A 429 28.37 -0.25 10.42
C ARG A 429 27.37 0.76 10.92
N ASP A 430 27.91 1.84 11.45
CA ASP A 430 27.16 3.09 11.69
C ASP A 430 27.32 4.02 10.51
N SER A 431 26.24 4.64 10.07
CA SER A 431 26.24 5.62 9.00
C SER A 431 25.32 6.79 9.29
N SER A 432 25.66 7.96 8.79
CA SER A 432 24.79 9.15 8.87
C SER A 432 24.85 9.90 7.54
N HIS A 433 23.69 10.14 6.98
CA HIS A 433 23.54 10.84 5.70
C HIS A 433 22.50 11.93 5.82
N GLY A 434 22.66 13.00 5.06
CA GLY A 434 21.70 14.10 5.02
C GLY A 434 21.66 14.76 3.65
N ALA A 435 20.60 15.50 3.42
CA ALA A 435 20.37 16.30 2.22
C ALA A 435 19.54 17.54 2.52
N VAL A 436 19.71 18.53 1.66
CA VAL A 436 18.80 19.67 1.53
C VAL A 436 18.27 19.64 0.09
N ASP A 437 16.98 19.46 -0.05
CA ASP A 437 16.31 19.21 -1.32
C ASP A 437 15.30 20.34 -1.61
N PRO A 438 15.44 21.09 -2.71
CA PRO A 438 14.49 22.08 -3.14
C PRO A 438 13.29 21.43 -3.86
N SER A 439 12.15 22.11 -3.82
CA SER A 439 10.98 21.79 -4.63
C SER A 439 10.36 23.06 -5.20
N LEU A 440 9.87 22.98 -6.43
CA LEU A 440 9.17 24.03 -7.12
C LEU A 440 8.01 23.41 -7.90
N ALA A 441 6.80 23.96 -7.76
CA ALA A 441 5.65 23.53 -8.53
C ALA A 441 4.88 24.74 -9.05
N LEU A 442 4.45 24.68 -10.29
CA LEU A 442 3.65 25.69 -10.96
C LEU A 442 2.31 25.07 -11.35
N ARG A 443 1.22 25.71 -10.96
CA ARG A 443 -0.14 25.44 -11.42
C ARG A 443 -0.65 26.65 -12.21
N TRP A 444 -1.08 26.41 -13.42
CA TRP A 444 -1.61 27.45 -14.29
C TRP A 444 -2.94 27.02 -14.92
N GLU A 445 -3.98 27.76 -14.66
CA GLU A 445 -5.25 27.62 -15.35
C GLU A 445 -5.19 28.44 -16.65
N ALA A 446 -4.68 27.81 -17.71
CA ALA A 446 -4.41 28.45 -18.99
C ALA A 446 -5.69 28.94 -19.72
N ALA A 447 -6.82 28.29 -19.47
CA ALA A 447 -8.15 28.62 -19.92
C ALA A 447 -9.19 27.93 -19.02
N PRO A 448 -10.47 28.34 -19.04
CA PRO A 448 -11.52 27.71 -18.25
C PRO A 448 -11.52 26.19 -18.42
N GLY A 449 -11.23 25.47 -17.31
CA GLY A 449 -11.15 24.02 -17.26
C GLY A 449 -9.89 23.41 -17.87
N TRP A 450 -8.89 24.17 -18.32
CA TRP A 450 -7.57 23.69 -18.72
C TRP A 450 -6.54 24.04 -17.64
N VAL A 451 -5.97 23.04 -17.00
CA VAL A 451 -4.99 23.23 -15.94
C VAL A 451 -3.67 22.58 -16.35
N ALA A 452 -2.65 23.41 -16.53
CA ALA A 452 -1.28 22.99 -16.73
C ALA A 452 -0.56 22.94 -15.38
N ARG A 453 0.29 21.93 -15.18
CA ARG A 453 1.14 21.79 -13.99
C ARG A 453 2.55 21.41 -14.41
N SER A 454 3.52 21.94 -13.68
CA SER A 454 4.87 21.44 -13.75
C SER A 454 5.49 21.42 -12.36
N SER A 455 6.40 20.47 -12.10
CA SER A 455 7.13 20.44 -10.84
C SER A 455 8.56 19.96 -11.05
N LEU A 456 9.47 20.54 -10.25
CA LEU A 456 10.86 20.15 -10.13
C LEU A 456 11.16 19.89 -8.66
N SER A 457 11.77 18.77 -8.31
CA SER A 457 12.11 18.47 -6.92
C SER A 457 13.36 17.61 -6.80
N GLY A 458 14.15 17.87 -5.75
CA GLY A 458 15.18 17.00 -5.25
C GLY A 458 14.66 16.08 -4.16
N ALA A 459 15.33 14.95 -3.91
CA ALA A 459 15.08 14.09 -2.76
C ALA A 459 16.24 13.14 -2.50
N ILE A 460 16.36 12.69 -1.25
CA ILE A 460 17.25 11.61 -0.84
C ILE A 460 16.43 10.37 -0.50
N ARG A 461 16.88 9.19 -0.94
CA ARG A 461 16.31 7.89 -0.56
C ARG A 461 17.32 7.07 0.23
N PHE A 462 17.06 6.87 1.50
CA PHE A 462 17.93 6.11 2.39
C PHE A 462 17.77 4.61 2.21
N PRO A 463 18.86 3.80 2.38
CA PRO A 463 18.74 2.35 2.48
C PRO A 463 17.87 1.92 3.67
N LYS A 464 17.15 0.81 3.51
CA LYS A 464 16.33 0.21 4.58
C LYS A 464 17.18 -0.70 5.47
N LEU A 465 16.74 -0.93 6.72
CA LEU A 465 17.45 -1.83 7.65
C LEU A 465 17.56 -3.26 7.12
N ASP A 466 16.54 -3.77 6.42
CA ASP A 466 16.56 -5.10 5.80
C ASP A 466 17.52 -5.20 4.59
N GLU A 467 17.90 -4.06 4.00
CA GLU A 467 18.89 -4.00 2.93
C GLU A 467 20.32 -3.94 3.45
N LEU A 468 20.49 -3.61 4.73
CA LEU A 468 21.79 -3.44 5.37
C LEU A 468 22.27 -4.68 6.14
N THR A 469 21.43 -5.70 6.34
CA THR A 469 21.83 -6.92 7.01
C THR A 469 22.75 -7.77 6.12
N ARG A 470 23.94 -8.10 6.60
CA ARG A 470 24.87 -8.99 5.89
C ARG A 470 24.40 -10.45 5.89
N VAL A 471 23.61 -10.82 6.87
CA VAL A 471 23.11 -12.18 7.00
C VAL A 471 22.19 -12.51 5.82
N ALA A 472 22.57 -13.54 5.07
CA ALA A 472 21.77 -14.01 3.96
C ALA A 472 20.71 -15.01 4.47
N SER A 473 19.45 -14.75 4.16
CA SER A 473 18.39 -15.75 4.26
C SER A 473 18.64 -16.85 3.23
N ARG A 474 18.80 -18.09 3.70
CA ARG A 474 19.07 -19.21 2.80
C ARG A 474 17.89 -19.50 1.88
N SER A 475 18.20 -19.76 0.62
CA SER A 475 17.21 -20.27 -0.32
C SER A 475 16.72 -21.64 0.14
N THR A 476 15.41 -21.82 0.14
CA THR A 476 14.78 -23.13 0.42
C THR A 476 14.91 -24.11 -0.73
N LEU A 477 15.46 -23.67 -1.86
CA LEU A 477 15.65 -24.40 -3.11
C LEU A 477 17.11 -24.76 -3.33
N ALA A 478 17.43 -25.42 -4.43
CA ALA A 478 18.80 -25.61 -4.85
C ALA A 478 19.45 -24.22 -5.05
N ASN A 479 20.57 -23.94 -4.38
CA ASN A 479 21.26 -22.68 -4.51
C ASN A 479 21.89 -22.57 -5.92
N THR A 480 21.22 -21.87 -6.82
CA THR A 480 21.64 -21.59 -8.19
C THR A 480 21.71 -20.08 -8.41
N PRO A 481 22.35 -19.59 -9.49
CA PRO A 481 22.35 -18.16 -9.80
C PRO A 481 20.95 -17.59 -10.00
N LEU A 482 19.96 -18.41 -10.36
CA LEU A 482 18.57 -18.02 -10.58
C LEU A 482 17.68 -18.21 -9.34
N GLU A 483 18.15 -18.95 -8.34
CA GLU A 483 17.51 -19.21 -7.03
C GLU A 483 18.51 -19.00 -5.89
N PRO A 484 19.14 -17.83 -5.78
CA PRO A 484 20.19 -17.54 -4.80
C PRO A 484 19.63 -17.34 -3.39
N ASP A 485 20.52 -17.39 -2.41
CA ASP A 485 20.26 -16.85 -1.08
C ASP A 485 20.00 -15.34 -1.18
N ARG A 486 19.28 -14.75 -0.24
CA ARG A 486 19.03 -13.30 -0.21
C ARG A 486 19.69 -12.65 0.98
N GLY A 487 20.61 -11.73 0.72
CA GLY A 487 21.27 -10.90 1.72
C GLY A 487 21.05 -9.41 1.49
N GLY A 488 21.43 -8.60 2.46
CA GLY A 488 21.60 -7.15 2.33
C GLY A 488 23.07 -6.79 2.10
N ASN A 489 23.37 -5.49 2.08
CA ASN A 489 24.69 -4.92 1.91
C ASN A 489 24.87 -3.72 2.85
N PRO A 490 25.70 -3.83 3.92
CA PRO A 490 25.92 -2.73 4.87
C PRO A 490 26.60 -1.50 4.26
N TRP A 491 27.15 -1.63 3.04
CA TRP A 491 27.90 -0.59 2.36
C TRP A 491 27.06 0.27 1.40
N LEU A 492 25.75 0.10 1.38
CA LEU A 492 24.86 0.88 0.54
C LEU A 492 24.94 2.37 0.88
N ARG A 493 24.99 3.18 -0.18
CA ARG A 493 24.85 4.63 -0.12
C ARG A 493 23.41 5.03 -0.42
N PRO A 494 22.93 6.15 0.15
CA PRO A 494 21.64 6.70 -0.23
C PRO A 494 21.62 7.08 -1.72
N GLU A 495 20.46 6.94 -2.34
CA GLU A 495 20.22 7.44 -3.69
C GLU A 495 19.86 8.92 -3.66
N ARG A 496 20.37 9.70 -4.60
CA ARG A 496 19.99 11.09 -4.85
C ARG A 496 19.08 11.16 -6.06
N VAL A 497 17.95 11.82 -5.88
CA VAL A 497 16.89 11.85 -6.88
C VAL A 497 16.58 13.28 -7.30
N ALA A 498 16.46 13.51 -8.60
CA ALA A 498 15.89 14.71 -9.19
C ALA A 498 14.70 14.31 -10.06
N ASN A 499 13.54 14.95 -9.83
CA ASN A 499 12.30 14.71 -10.56
C ASN A 499 11.91 15.98 -11.31
N LEU A 500 11.46 15.83 -12.55
CA LEU A 500 10.78 16.85 -13.35
C LEU A 500 9.48 16.24 -13.86
N GLU A 501 8.38 16.94 -13.67
CA GLU A 501 7.06 16.53 -14.17
C GLU A 501 6.40 17.69 -14.89
N ALA A 502 5.62 17.38 -15.92
CA ALA A 502 4.76 18.32 -16.61
C ALA A 502 3.46 17.63 -17.03
N GLY A 503 2.33 18.26 -16.77
CA GLY A 503 1.02 17.70 -17.05
C GLY A 503 0.04 18.76 -17.54
N LEU A 504 -0.95 18.29 -18.29
CA LEU A 504 -2.08 19.09 -18.76
C LEU A 504 -3.36 18.30 -18.47
N GLU A 505 -4.31 18.95 -17.81
CA GLU A 505 -5.60 18.37 -17.48
C GLU A 505 -6.72 19.19 -18.10
N ARG A 506 -7.76 18.49 -18.56
CA ARG A 506 -9.02 19.09 -19.00
C ARG A 506 -10.14 18.67 -18.06
N HIS A 507 -10.66 19.64 -17.33
CA HIS A 507 -11.87 19.50 -16.52
C HIS A 507 -13.09 19.79 -17.40
N VAL A 508 -14.03 18.86 -17.43
CA VAL A 508 -15.27 18.94 -18.21
C VAL A 508 -16.46 18.65 -17.29
N PRO A 509 -17.70 19.04 -17.67
CA PRO A 509 -18.86 18.52 -16.99
C PRO A 509 -18.80 16.99 -16.96
N GLY A 510 -18.90 16.41 -15.77
CA GLY A 510 -18.80 14.96 -15.56
C GLY A 510 -17.40 14.40 -15.42
N GLY A 511 -16.34 15.21 -15.27
CA GLY A 511 -15.04 14.64 -14.88
C GLY A 511 -13.80 15.36 -15.40
N VAL A 512 -12.71 14.60 -15.49
CA VAL A 512 -11.38 15.08 -15.87
C VAL A 512 -10.64 14.06 -16.70
N TRP A 513 -9.87 14.51 -17.67
CA TRP A 513 -8.86 13.71 -18.34
C TRP A 513 -7.57 14.51 -18.48
N GLY A 514 -6.44 13.81 -18.57
CA GLY A 514 -5.17 14.50 -18.63
C GLY A 514 -4.03 13.63 -19.15
N ILE A 515 -2.96 14.32 -19.46
CA ILE A 515 -1.67 13.79 -19.87
C ILE A 515 -0.61 14.28 -18.89
N ASN A 516 0.28 13.39 -18.46
CA ASN A 516 1.43 13.73 -17.63
C ASN A 516 2.68 13.09 -18.22
N THR A 517 3.79 13.82 -18.21
CA THR A 517 5.12 13.32 -18.55
C THR A 517 6.05 13.54 -17.36
N TYR A 518 6.99 12.63 -17.19
CA TYR A 518 7.95 12.71 -16.09
C TYR A 518 9.36 12.32 -16.56
N LEU A 519 10.34 12.93 -15.91
CA LEU A 519 11.76 12.58 -16.00
C LEU A 519 12.32 12.49 -14.59
N ARG A 520 12.90 11.36 -14.23
CA ARG A 520 13.54 11.10 -12.94
C ARG A 520 14.98 10.68 -13.17
N ARG A 521 15.92 11.40 -12.58
CA ARG A 521 17.33 11.02 -12.52
C ARG A 521 17.63 10.53 -11.11
N THR A 522 18.28 9.39 -11.00
CA THR A 522 18.70 8.79 -9.72
C THR A 522 20.19 8.52 -9.79
N GLN A 523 20.97 9.14 -8.90
CA GLN A 523 22.38 8.85 -8.69
C GLN A 523 22.51 7.75 -7.62
N ASP A 524 23.57 6.94 -7.70
CA ASP A 524 23.79 5.80 -6.80
C ASP A 524 22.58 4.84 -6.75
N PHE A 525 21.96 4.62 -7.91
CA PHE A 525 20.75 3.78 -8.05
C PHE A 525 21.00 2.37 -7.53
N ILE A 526 20.09 1.87 -6.67
CA ILE A 526 20.23 0.58 -6.02
C ILE A 526 19.40 -0.47 -6.77
N GLU A 527 20.10 -1.49 -7.29
CA GLU A 527 19.50 -2.74 -7.79
C GLU A 527 20.14 -3.95 -7.11
N ARG A 528 19.50 -5.11 -7.22
CA ARG A 528 20.05 -6.35 -6.69
C ARG A 528 20.88 -7.07 -7.74
N ARG A 529 21.96 -7.72 -7.29
CA ARG A 529 22.88 -8.52 -8.13
C ARG A 529 23.17 -9.85 -7.45
N THR A 530 23.20 -10.91 -8.26
CA THR A 530 23.57 -12.25 -7.79
C THR A 530 25.06 -12.48 -8.02
N LEU A 531 25.78 -12.81 -6.94
CA LEU A 531 27.21 -13.09 -6.93
C LEU A 531 27.51 -14.42 -6.23
N TRP A 532 28.65 -15.03 -6.57
CA TRP A 532 29.16 -16.20 -5.88
C TRP A 532 30.00 -15.78 -4.67
N GLU A 533 29.54 -16.11 -3.47
CA GLU A 533 30.16 -15.75 -2.21
C GLU A 533 30.24 -16.96 -1.28
N ALA A 534 31.44 -17.24 -0.74
CA ALA A 534 31.66 -18.32 0.23
C ALA A 534 31.02 -19.68 -0.16
N GLY A 535 31.13 -20.06 -1.43
CA GLY A 535 30.60 -21.33 -1.93
C GLY A 535 29.09 -21.34 -2.24
N ARG A 536 28.43 -20.19 -2.26
CA ARG A 536 27.00 -20.07 -2.54
C ARG A 536 26.67 -18.86 -3.44
N TRP A 537 25.59 -18.97 -4.18
CA TRP A 537 25.01 -17.83 -4.89
C TRP A 537 24.21 -16.97 -3.93
N VAL A 538 24.50 -15.68 -3.88
CA VAL A 538 23.84 -14.72 -2.98
C VAL A 538 23.40 -13.49 -3.79
N ASP A 539 22.13 -13.12 -3.65
CA ASP A 539 21.53 -11.93 -4.24
C ASP A 539 21.55 -10.79 -3.20
N ARG A 540 22.25 -9.70 -3.52
CA ARG A 540 22.41 -8.51 -2.66
C ARG A 540 22.10 -7.22 -3.39
N PRO A 541 21.64 -6.16 -2.69
CA PRO A 541 21.51 -4.83 -3.27
C PRO A 541 22.89 -4.14 -3.39
N TYR A 542 23.10 -3.44 -4.51
CA TYR A 542 24.30 -2.64 -4.79
C TYR A 542 23.92 -1.30 -5.40
N ASN A 543 24.75 -0.27 -5.21
CA ASN A 543 24.65 0.96 -5.96
C ASN A 543 25.24 0.70 -7.38
N GLU A 544 24.37 0.49 -8.35
CA GLU A 544 24.74 0.06 -9.72
C GLU A 544 25.23 1.20 -10.61
N GLY A 545 25.00 2.44 -10.21
CA GLY A 545 25.39 3.64 -10.97
C GLY A 545 24.23 4.62 -11.09
N ASP A 546 24.24 5.44 -12.14
CA ASP A 546 23.18 6.42 -12.39
C ASP A 546 22.07 5.80 -13.23
N ALA A 547 20.81 6.13 -12.86
CA ALA A 547 19.63 5.72 -13.61
C ALA A 547 18.80 6.93 -14.05
N ARG A 548 18.14 6.79 -15.21
CA ARG A 548 17.12 7.71 -15.71
C ARG A 548 15.84 6.94 -15.98
N HIS A 549 14.72 7.47 -15.49
CA HIS A 549 13.38 6.95 -15.78
C HIS A 549 12.54 8.09 -16.34
N TRP A 550 11.81 7.83 -17.40
CA TRP A 550 10.90 8.82 -18.02
C TRP A 550 9.68 8.11 -18.59
N GLY A 551 8.66 8.85 -18.88
CA GLY A 551 7.47 8.25 -19.46
C GLY A 551 6.31 9.19 -19.62
N LEU A 552 5.23 8.60 -20.12
CA LEU A 552 3.96 9.24 -20.39
C LEU A 552 2.87 8.52 -19.59
N GLU A 553 1.99 9.30 -18.99
CA GLU A 553 0.78 8.83 -18.33
C GLU A 553 -0.43 9.52 -18.94
N LEU A 554 -1.43 8.76 -19.35
CA LEU A 554 -2.75 9.25 -19.76
C LEU A 554 -3.76 8.81 -18.71
N SER A 555 -4.60 9.73 -18.28
CA SER A 555 -5.65 9.44 -17.28
C SER A 555 -6.98 10.01 -17.69
N ALA A 556 -8.06 9.32 -17.36
CA ALA A 556 -9.40 9.79 -17.53
C ALA A 556 -10.30 9.28 -16.41
N LYS A 557 -11.13 10.16 -15.87
CA LYS A 557 -12.20 9.86 -14.92
C LYS A 557 -13.43 10.64 -15.37
N LEU A 558 -14.38 9.96 -16.00
CA LEU A 558 -15.52 10.57 -16.68
C LEU A 558 -16.82 9.88 -16.29
N THR A 559 -17.88 10.65 -16.16
CA THR A 559 -19.25 10.17 -15.94
C THR A 559 -20.14 10.45 -17.14
N GLY A 560 -21.30 9.84 -17.21
CA GLY A 560 -22.28 10.08 -18.25
C GLY A 560 -22.93 11.47 -18.22
N GLU A 561 -22.49 12.35 -17.33
CA GLU A 561 -22.83 13.80 -17.37
C GLU A 561 -22.09 14.50 -18.52
N ALA A 562 -20.99 13.92 -19.04
CA ALA A 562 -20.36 14.38 -20.26
C ALA A 562 -21.26 14.07 -21.48
N PRO A 563 -21.80 15.09 -22.20
CA PRO A 563 -22.83 14.88 -23.21
C PRO A 563 -22.43 13.90 -24.32
N TRP A 564 -21.15 13.94 -24.73
CA TRP A 564 -20.60 13.08 -25.78
C TRP A 564 -20.42 11.61 -25.34
N LEU A 565 -20.39 11.35 -24.04
CA LEU A 565 -20.18 10.02 -23.46
C LEU A 565 -21.51 9.37 -23.00
N GLN A 566 -22.54 10.18 -22.77
CA GLN A 566 -23.83 9.75 -22.24
C GLN A 566 -24.47 8.61 -23.07
N GLY A 567 -24.39 8.71 -24.40
CA GLY A 567 -24.91 7.67 -25.29
C GLY A 567 -24.18 6.33 -25.23
N LEU A 568 -22.89 6.35 -24.80
CA LEU A 568 -22.05 5.17 -24.74
C LEU A 568 -22.13 4.45 -23.38
N ILE A 569 -22.13 5.20 -22.29
CA ILE A 569 -22.03 4.62 -20.91
C ILE A 569 -23.30 4.82 -20.08
N GLY A 570 -24.30 5.51 -20.61
CA GLY A 570 -25.50 5.89 -19.87
C GLY A 570 -25.26 7.08 -18.93
N ARG A 571 -26.32 7.81 -18.59
CA ARG A 571 -26.23 9.04 -17.78
C ARG A 571 -25.60 8.83 -16.39
N GLN A 572 -25.84 7.67 -15.78
CA GLN A 572 -25.31 7.31 -14.45
C GLN A 572 -24.05 6.42 -14.53
N GLY A 573 -23.54 6.20 -15.73
CA GLY A 573 -22.31 5.43 -15.93
C GLY A 573 -21.08 6.23 -15.60
N SER A 574 -19.99 5.56 -15.20
CA SER A 574 -18.68 6.15 -15.03
C SER A 574 -17.57 5.27 -15.62
N VAL A 575 -16.56 5.92 -16.18
CA VAL A 575 -15.38 5.26 -16.76
C VAL A 575 -14.13 5.85 -16.10
N ARG A 576 -13.20 4.98 -15.76
CA ARG A 576 -11.85 5.34 -15.33
C ARG A 576 -10.85 4.62 -16.21
N ALA A 577 -9.90 5.35 -16.76
CA ALA A 577 -8.84 4.79 -17.57
C ALA A 577 -7.48 5.38 -17.16
N GLN A 578 -6.46 4.55 -17.12
CA GLN A 578 -5.08 4.95 -16.91
C GLN A 578 -4.19 4.15 -17.85
N PHE A 579 -3.34 4.84 -18.59
CA PHE A 579 -2.29 4.23 -19.41
C PHE A 579 -0.94 4.81 -19.00
N THR A 580 0.05 3.97 -18.79
CA THR A 580 1.41 4.36 -18.41
C THR A 580 2.40 3.72 -19.37
N LEU A 581 3.28 4.54 -19.94
CA LEU A 581 4.34 4.14 -20.84
C LEU A 581 5.71 4.46 -20.21
N PRO A 582 6.22 3.60 -19.32
CA PRO A 582 7.50 3.84 -18.67
C PRO A 582 8.68 3.49 -19.56
N ARG A 583 9.77 4.23 -19.41
CA ARG A 583 11.08 4.01 -20.03
C ARG A 583 12.15 4.22 -18.99
N GLY A 584 13.31 3.59 -19.17
CA GLY A 584 14.43 3.76 -18.25
C GLY A 584 15.75 3.28 -18.84
N GLU A 585 16.83 3.82 -18.28
CA GLU A 585 18.20 3.52 -18.60
C GLU A 585 19.03 3.54 -17.32
N VAL A 586 19.88 2.57 -17.12
CA VAL A 586 20.88 2.49 -16.03
C VAL A 586 22.27 2.50 -16.66
N GLN A 587 23.14 3.40 -16.20
CA GLN A 587 24.57 3.34 -16.47
C GLN A 587 25.19 2.34 -15.51
N ASP A 588 25.30 1.10 -15.96
CA ASP A 588 25.87 0.02 -15.16
C ASP A 588 27.38 0.22 -14.99
N THR A 589 27.83 0.45 -13.77
CA THR A 589 29.24 0.73 -13.47
C THR A 589 30.13 -0.51 -13.55
N VAL A 590 29.56 -1.69 -13.36
CA VAL A 590 30.30 -2.97 -13.42
C VAL A 590 30.48 -3.43 -14.86
N LEU A 591 29.42 -3.28 -15.67
CA LEU A 591 29.47 -3.64 -17.09
C LEU A 591 30.07 -2.53 -17.96
N GLY A 592 30.20 -1.29 -17.45
CA GLY A 592 30.68 -0.14 -18.20
C GLY A 592 29.73 0.30 -19.34
N MET A 593 28.48 -0.12 -19.33
CA MET A 593 27.53 0.11 -20.41
C MET A 593 26.14 0.54 -19.91
N LYS A 594 25.35 1.06 -20.83
CA LYS A 594 23.95 1.41 -20.57
C LYS A 594 23.05 0.22 -20.83
N ARG A 595 22.09 0.00 -19.93
CA ARG A 595 21.07 -1.04 -20.07
C ARG A 595 19.70 -0.57 -19.55
N ALA A 596 18.65 -1.31 -19.86
CA ALA A 596 17.36 -1.10 -19.23
C ALA A 596 17.40 -1.45 -17.72
N PRO A 597 16.64 -0.75 -16.87
CA PRO A 597 16.39 -1.16 -15.49
C PRO A 597 15.75 -2.55 -15.46
N ARG A 598 16.01 -3.29 -14.36
CA ARG A 598 15.38 -4.60 -14.17
C ARG A 598 13.86 -4.44 -14.00
N GLU A 599 13.14 -5.41 -14.51
CA GLU A 599 11.68 -5.55 -14.31
C GLU A 599 10.84 -4.35 -14.82
N LEU A 600 11.32 -3.56 -15.77
CA LEU A 600 10.58 -2.44 -16.35
C LEU A 600 9.57 -2.94 -17.40
N PRO A 601 8.23 -2.79 -17.18
CA PRO A 601 7.23 -3.16 -18.18
C PRO A 601 7.24 -2.17 -19.36
N ARG A 602 6.87 -2.64 -20.55
CA ARG A 602 6.77 -1.77 -21.73
C ARG A 602 5.63 -0.77 -21.62
N TYR A 603 4.49 -1.19 -21.06
CA TYR A 603 3.33 -0.35 -20.75
C TYR A 603 2.43 -1.06 -19.74
N GLN A 604 1.58 -0.27 -19.10
CA GLN A 604 0.53 -0.71 -18.20
C GLN A 604 -0.77 0.01 -18.54
N PHE A 605 -1.88 -0.67 -18.38
CA PHE A 605 -3.20 -0.13 -18.66
C PHE A 605 -4.19 -0.59 -17.61
N THR A 606 -5.07 0.32 -17.17
CA THR A 606 -6.19 0.03 -16.27
C THR A 606 -7.45 0.67 -16.85
N LEU A 607 -8.53 -0.10 -16.95
CA LEU A 607 -9.85 0.37 -17.35
C LEU A 607 -10.87 -0.10 -16.33
N GLY A 608 -11.64 0.81 -15.77
CA GLY A 608 -12.76 0.55 -14.89
C GLY A 608 -14.04 1.14 -15.47
N TYR A 609 -15.13 0.42 -15.31
CA TYR A 609 -16.48 0.87 -15.65
C TYR A 609 -17.44 0.58 -14.49
N GLU A 610 -18.32 1.52 -14.20
CA GLU A 610 -19.45 1.37 -13.30
C GLU A 610 -20.73 1.81 -14.02
N GLY A 611 -21.76 0.98 -13.97
CA GLY A 611 -23.05 1.24 -14.54
C GLY A 611 -24.19 1.07 -13.54
N SER A 612 -25.30 1.76 -13.75
CA SER A 612 -26.50 1.66 -12.93
C SER A 612 -27.60 0.94 -13.69
N LEU A 613 -28.36 0.10 -12.99
CA LEU A 613 -29.58 -0.57 -13.45
C LEU A 613 -30.74 -0.16 -12.53
N PRO A 614 -31.33 1.05 -12.73
CA PRO A 614 -32.31 1.63 -11.81
C PRO A 614 -33.54 0.75 -11.60
N ALA A 615 -34.02 0.09 -12.66
CA ALA A 615 -35.17 -0.82 -12.60
C ALA A 615 -34.97 -2.01 -11.63
N TRP A 616 -33.71 -2.40 -11.39
CA TRP A 616 -33.34 -3.47 -10.47
C TRP A 616 -32.76 -2.92 -9.15
N GLN A 617 -32.74 -1.60 -8.95
CA GLN A 617 -32.05 -0.96 -7.85
C GLN A 617 -30.62 -1.48 -7.67
N SER A 618 -29.92 -1.61 -8.78
CA SER A 618 -28.62 -2.31 -8.83
C SER A 618 -27.58 -1.46 -9.55
N THR A 619 -26.32 -1.73 -9.20
CA THR A 619 -25.14 -1.27 -9.94
C THR A 619 -24.26 -2.46 -10.30
N TRP A 620 -23.51 -2.32 -11.37
CA TRP A 620 -22.55 -3.33 -11.79
C TRP A 620 -21.30 -2.64 -12.33
N GLY A 621 -20.19 -3.35 -12.29
CA GLY A 621 -18.96 -2.79 -12.83
C GLY A 621 -17.91 -3.86 -13.05
N PHE A 622 -16.87 -3.45 -13.77
CA PHE A 622 -15.67 -4.24 -13.95
C PHE A 622 -14.43 -3.38 -13.86
N GLN A 623 -13.31 -4.02 -13.59
CA GLN A 623 -11.99 -3.44 -13.70
C GLN A 623 -11.06 -4.39 -14.41
N TRP A 624 -10.47 -3.94 -15.51
CA TRP A 624 -9.46 -4.65 -16.26
C TRP A 624 -8.11 -3.98 -16.09
N GLN A 625 -7.12 -4.77 -15.66
CA GLN A 625 -5.73 -4.35 -15.55
C GLN A 625 -4.88 -5.22 -16.49
N HIS A 626 -4.10 -4.56 -17.30
CA HIS A 626 -3.15 -5.20 -18.20
C HIS A 626 -1.76 -4.64 -17.95
N GLN A 627 -0.78 -5.54 -17.82
CA GLN A 627 0.63 -5.23 -17.83
C GLN A 627 1.32 -6.00 -18.94
N ALA A 628 2.03 -5.30 -19.80
CA ALA A 628 2.83 -5.94 -20.84
C ALA A 628 3.90 -6.86 -20.24
N ALA A 629 4.33 -7.85 -21.01
CA ALA A 629 5.40 -8.74 -20.62
C ALA A 629 6.64 -7.95 -20.17
N VAL A 630 7.21 -8.37 -19.04
CA VAL A 630 8.40 -7.75 -18.45
C VAL A 630 9.62 -8.53 -18.85
N ARG A 631 10.58 -7.86 -19.49
CA ARG A 631 11.85 -8.45 -19.90
C ARG A 631 12.99 -7.78 -19.14
N THR A 632 13.83 -8.60 -18.53
CA THR A 632 15.08 -8.16 -17.90
C THR A 632 16.23 -8.74 -18.68
N GLN A 633 17.17 -7.89 -19.10
CA GLN A 633 18.41 -8.30 -19.74
C GLN A 633 19.57 -7.59 -19.06
N VAL A 634 20.37 -8.34 -18.31
CA VAL A 634 21.62 -7.88 -17.72
C VAL A 634 22.73 -8.75 -18.32
N PRO A 635 23.55 -8.20 -19.21
CA PRO A 635 24.62 -8.96 -19.87
C PRO A 635 25.54 -9.65 -18.86
N GLY A 636 25.85 -10.92 -19.09
CA GLY A 636 26.68 -11.72 -18.21
C GLY A 636 26.05 -12.14 -16.87
N GLU A 637 24.83 -11.68 -16.58
CA GLU A 637 24.17 -12.02 -15.31
C GLU A 637 22.82 -12.74 -15.53
N VAL A 638 21.81 -12.09 -16.12
CA VAL A 638 20.50 -12.70 -16.24
C VAL A 638 19.73 -12.20 -17.44
N GLN A 639 19.02 -13.12 -18.08
CA GLN A 639 17.93 -12.83 -19.01
C GLN A 639 16.66 -13.42 -18.46
N SER A 640 15.60 -12.62 -18.30
CA SER A 640 14.31 -13.14 -17.85
C SER A 640 13.15 -12.50 -18.58
N THR A 641 12.07 -13.27 -18.70
CA THR A 641 10.78 -12.81 -19.23
C THR A 641 9.67 -13.29 -18.32
N THR A 642 8.90 -12.35 -17.79
CA THR A 642 7.62 -12.60 -17.16
C THR A 642 6.53 -12.27 -18.17
N GLN A 643 5.59 -13.20 -18.40
CA GLN A 643 4.51 -13.00 -19.36
C GLN A 643 3.60 -11.83 -18.97
N SER A 644 2.84 -11.34 -19.94
CA SER A 644 1.85 -10.29 -19.71
C SER A 644 0.81 -10.74 -18.69
N ARG A 645 0.45 -9.83 -17.78
CA ARG A 645 -0.57 -10.07 -16.78
C ARG A 645 -1.88 -9.40 -17.19
N ASN A 646 -2.99 -10.15 -17.10
CA ASN A 646 -4.34 -9.69 -17.36
C ASN A 646 -5.22 -10.06 -16.16
N LEU A 647 -5.68 -9.06 -15.42
CA LEU A 647 -6.61 -9.23 -14.30
C LEU A 647 -7.92 -8.55 -14.66
N LEU A 648 -9.01 -9.31 -14.63
CA LEU A 648 -10.37 -8.81 -14.81
C LEU A 648 -11.15 -9.12 -13.55
N ASP A 649 -11.57 -8.07 -12.86
CA ASP A 649 -12.48 -8.16 -11.72
C ASP A 649 -13.85 -7.64 -12.15
N ALA A 650 -14.92 -8.23 -11.63
CA ALA A 650 -16.28 -7.78 -11.90
C ALA A 650 -17.14 -7.86 -10.64
N HIS A 651 -18.19 -7.04 -10.58
CA HIS A 651 -19.11 -7.05 -9.46
C HIS A 651 -20.52 -6.64 -9.88
N PHE A 652 -21.48 -7.06 -9.06
CA PHE A 652 -22.87 -6.67 -9.13
C PHE A 652 -23.38 -6.38 -7.72
N VAL A 653 -24.02 -5.23 -7.51
CA VAL A 653 -24.55 -4.81 -6.21
C VAL A 653 -26.04 -4.57 -6.35
N ARG A 654 -26.82 -5.22 -5.52
CA ARG A 654 -28.27 -5.01 -5.40
C ARG A 654 -28.61 -4.36 -4.06
N ARG A 655 -29.36 -3.29 -4.10
CA ARG A 655 -29.96 -2.67 -2.92
C ARG A 655 -31.20 -3.46 -2.51
N LEU A 656 -31.12 -4.16 -1.39
CA LEU A 656 -32.25 -4.95 -0.87
C LEU A 656 -33.23 -4.09 -0.11
N THR A 657 -32.70 -3.16 0.71
CA THR A 657 -33.45 -2.12 1.44
C THR A 657 -32.64 -0.82 1.47
N PRO A 658 -33.17 0.32 1.91
CA PRO A 658 -32.37 1.55 2.06
C PRO A 658 -31.13 1.38 2.95
N ALA A 659 -31.14 0.41 3.87
CA ALA A 659 -30.06 0.15 4.81
C ALA A 659 -29.21 -1.08 4.45
N LEU A 660 -29.59 -1.89 3.45
CA LEU A 660 -28.99 -3.21 3.21
C LEU A 660 -28.67 -3.43 1.73
N ASN A 661 -27.41 -3.73 1.44
CA ASN A 661 -26.91 -4.06 0.10
C ASN A 661 -26.39 -5.51 0.06
N LEU A 662 -26.63 -6.18 -1.06
CA LEU A 662 -26.03 -7.47 -1.39
C LEU A 662 -25.09 -7.29 -2.59
N ARG A 663 -23.84 -7.71 -2.45
CA ARG A 663 -22.81 -7.62 -3.49
C ARG A 663 -22.29 -9.00 -3.86
N LEU A 664 -22.32 -9.33 -5.12
CA LEU A 664 -21.58 -10.44 -5.71
C LEU A 664 -20.36 -9.89 -6.41
N SER A 665 -19.18 -10.43 -6.15
CA SER A 665 -17.94 -10.01 -6.82
C SER A 665 -17.08 -11.21 -7.19
N VAL A 666 -16.34 -11.07 -8.28
CA VAL A 666 -15.35 -12.02 -8.75
C VAL A 666 -14.04 -11.27 -9.02
N GLN A 667 -12.95 -11.78 -8.47
CA GLN A 667 -11.60 -11.28 -8.74
C GLN A 667 -10.87 -12.31 -9.63
N ASN A 668 -10.02 -11.82 -10.54
CA ASN A 668 -9.32 -12.61 -11.54
C ASN A 668 -10.28 -13.52 -12.33
N LEU A 669 -11.37 -12.95 -12.87
CA LEU A 669 -12.40 -13.68 -13.63
C LEU A 669 -11.79 -14.53 -14.77
N LEU A 670 -10.71 -14.06 -15.40
CA LEU A 670 -10.02 -14.77 -16.47
C LEU A 670 -9.25 -15.99 -15.98
N GLY A 671 -9.01 -16.13 -14.67
CA GLY A 671 -8.25 -17.23 -14.09
C GLY A 671 -6.80 -17.30 -14.60
N LYS A 672 -6.21 -16.15 -14.95
CA LYS A 672 -4.84 -16.11 -15.46
C LYS A 672 -3.85 -16.22 -14.31
N GLY A 673 -2.90 -17.13 -14.45
CA GLY A 673 -1.76 -17.28 -13.56
C GLY A 673 -0.54 -16.50 -14.03
N THR A 674 0.59 -16.75 -13.38
CA THR A 674 1.88 -16.15 -13.74
C THR A 674 2.77 -17.18 -14.44
N TRP A 675 3.60 -16.69 -15.37
CA TRP A 675 4.62 -17.49 -16.04
C TRP A 675 5.89 -16.68 -16.17
N ARG A 676 7.01 -17.25 -15.73
CA ARG A 676 8.33 -16.63 -15.81
C ARG A 676 9.36 -17.61 -16.34
N THR A 677 10.22 -17.15 -17.24
CA THR A 677 11.44 -17.84 -17.63
C THR A 677 12.64 -16.97 -17.30
N ALA A 678 13.73 -17.58 -16.86
CA ALA A 678 14.99 -16.91 -16.62
C ALA A 678 16.13 -17.82 -17.07
N SER A 679 17.22 -17.22 -17.55
CA SER A 679 18.43 -17.94 -17.94
C SER A 679 19.68 -17.11 -17.63
N THR A 680 20.81 -17.81 -17.40
CA THR A 680 22.12 -17.21 -17.20
C THR A 680 23.22 -18.19 -17.56
N GLY A 681 24.40 -17.66 -17.93
CA GLY A 681 25.63 -18.42 -18.14
C GLY A 681 26.65 -18.26 -17.01
N GLN A 682 26.25 -17.73 -15.85
CA GLN A 682 27.16 -17.52 -14.74
C GLN A 682 27.83 -18.82 -14.25
N GLY A 683 29.09 -18.74 -13.88
CA GLY A 683 29.86 -19.91 -13.43
C GLY A 683 30.20 -20.91 -14.54
N GLY A 684 30.12 -20.53 -15.81
CA GLY A 684 30.50 -21.35 -16.97
C GLY A 684 29.49 -22.46 -17.34
N GLN A 685 28.32 -22.48 -16.70
CA GLN A 685 27.22 -23.40 -16.99
C GLN A 685 25.98 -22.65 -17.44
N ALA A 686 25.24 -23.21 -18.40
CA ALA A 686 23.95 -22.69 -18.78
C ALA A 686 22.88 -23.06 -17.74
N TRP A 687 22.30 -22.05 -17.10
CA TRP A 687 21.22 -22.20 -16.13
C TRP A 687 19.91 -21.72 -16.74
N VAL A 688 18.86 -22.51 -16.54
CA VAL A 688 17.49 -22.15 -16.96
C VAL A 688 16.55 -22.39 -15.80
N LEU A 689 15.63 -21.45 -15.57
CA LEU A 689 14.55 -21.55 -14.62
C LEU A 689 13.26 -21.16 -15.34
N THR A 690 12.28 -22.05 -15.31
CA THR A 690 10.90 -21.76 -15.76
C THR A 690 9.98 -22.00 -14.58
N SER A 691 9.18 -21.02 -14.21
CA SER A 691 8.18 -21.16 -13.16
C SER A 691 6.81 -20.71 -13.63
N SER A 692 5.78 -21.44 -13.24
CA SER A 692 4.38 -21.10 -13.47
C SER A 692 3.59 -21.27 -12.19
N GLU A 693 2.66 -20.36 -11.94
CA GLU A 693 1.71 -20.41 -10.85
C GLU A 693 0.30 -20.34 -11.44
N ALA A 694 -0.58 -21.25 -11.02
CA ALA A 694 -1.95 -21.30 -11.50
C ALA A 694 -2.74 -20.10 -10.99
N GLY A 695 -3.46 -19.44 -11.90
CA GLY A 695 -4.35 -18.34 -11.54
C GLY A 695 -5.61 -18.82 -10.85
N GLN A 696 -5.95 -18.18 -9.74
CA GLN A 696 -7.13 -18.53 -8.95
C GLN A 696 -8.20 -17.45 -9.08
N ARG A 697 -9.45 -17.88 -9.31
CA ARG A 697 -10.62 -16.99 -9.21
C ARG A 697 -11.05 -16.90 -7.76
N THR A 698 -11.40 -15.68 -7.30
CA THR A 698 -12.00 -15.47 -5.99
C THR A 698 -13.44 -14.99 -6.16
N TRP A 699 -14.39 -15.75 -5.64
CA TRP A 699 -15.81 -15.40 -5.61
C TRP A 699 -16.19 -14.95 -4.21
N LEU A 700 -16.89 -13.84 -4.09
CA LEU A 700 -17.33 -13.29 -2.81
C LEU A 700 -18.78 -12.83 -2.90
N LEU A 701 -19.57 -13.25 -1.93
CA LEU A 701 -20.89 -12.71 -1.63
C LEU A 701 -20.79 -11.86 -0.38
N THR A 702 -21.18 -10.60 -0.47
CA THR A 702 -21.06 -9.64 0.64
C THR A 702 -22.42 -9.05 0.95
N LEU A 703 -22.80 -9.10 2.23
CA LEU A 703 -23.96 -8.42 2.80
C LEU A 703 -23.44 -7.22 3.59
N GLU A 704 -23.92 -6.01 3.28
CA GLU A 704 -23.51 -4.77 3.93
C GLU A 704 -24.73 -4.00 4.40
N GLY A 705 -24.79 -3.73 5.71
CA GLY A 705 -25.86 -2.98 6.38
C GLY A 705 -25.32 -1.71 7.05
N LYS A 706 -26.13 -0.63 7.02
CA LYS A 706 -25.85 0.66 7.69
C LYS A 706 -27.15 1.19 8.33
N TRP A 707 -27.12 1.47 9.66
CA TRP A 707 -28.24 1.96 10.46
C TRP A 707 -27.89 3.18 11.28
#